data_31f81f055a67c3c04f78fe7d5314d8a4
#
_entry.id   31f81f055a67c3c04f78fe7d5314d8a4
#
_cell.length_a   1.000
_cell.length_b   1.000
_cell.length_c   1.000
_cell.angle_alpha   90.00
_cell.angle_beta   90.00
_cell.angle_gamma   90.00
#
_symmetry.space_group_name_H-M   'P 1'
#
loop_
_entity.id
_entity.type
_entity.pdbx_description
1 polymer ?
#
loop_
_entity_poly.entity_id
_entity_poly.type
_entity_poly.pdbx_seq_one_letter_code
_entity_poly.pdbx_strand_id
1 'polypeptide(L)'
;MTLRLKMFLFAVVAHIVAATAQLNVDMTIMLGRNALGMDDYLSAIHYFNQAIAAKPFLSKPYFYRAYAKFTLEDYSGANDDCTASINLNPYMAEVYSLRGLCRINLKDYAGAEQDYTRVLLEMPDDQGCIYNRALCRLQLKDYARADSDLTNILNRWPGLSRAYLVKAQIRLEEKDTLGALAWMDTLLVKKPREQAAWSFKGYYALQHEDYAAADSFLTRAIELRPDDHEYYVARAQARQSLDRFNEALADYDKTLQLVPEHFVAHYNRGLLRSLIGDYNRAIEDFTFILKKEPDNTLARYNRAELREKVGQFRGAIADYTELIKAYPNFVYGYMARANCRRKIGDKEGAAKDETVVARSTLDLTYQQNKPKQRDIRHVRKRSEHALEQYRQFVEEDSGKVLDILGDLYGKVQNRKAEQEPLPMFELTMQNRSKRKHAATAFLPELKDLQILDTPERHLVFSTVAEIGNIDEARQDESRLAAARTALAPAAGALLASVVQASLYNYEAAIAEAEAAAKADTLSRLPLMQLAALLARQTPADGIAADKAPASSEAALTRSNKALQTLDKALALSPGDAYIYYNRGCLYMQRGDIKAAAEDFTRAVEKDPRLAEAYFNRGIVALRSGDTSAAMRDFSKAGELGIYQAYNLLKQCMQTIDKP
;
A
#
# COMPACT_ATOMS: atom_id res chain seq x y z
N MET A 1 53.59 -35.53 27.30
CA MET A 1 52.71 -34.32 27.38
C MET A 1 51.43 -34.76 28.07
N THR A 2 51.19 -34.31 29.30
CA THR A 2 50.13 -34.80 30.17
C THR A 2 48.75 -34.45 29.63
N LEU A 3 47.72 -35.27 29.86
CA LEU A 3 46.32 -35.06 29.44
C LEU A 3 45.81 -33.64 29.82
N ARG A 4 46.24 -33.12 30.98
CA ARG A 4 45.92 -31.78 31.47
C ARG A 4 46.47 -30.67 30.55
N LEU A 5 47.69 -30.82 29.98
CA LEU A 5 48.27 -29.85 29.04
C LEU A 5 47.53 -29.89 27.70
N LYS A 6 47.09 -31.08 27.24
CA LYS A 6 46.28 -31.20 26.03
C LYS A 6 44.91 -30.58 26.22
N MET A 7 44.25 -30.77 27.37
CA MET A 7 42.95 -30.12 27.69
C MET A 7 43.10 -28.60 27.83
N PHE A 8 44.17 -28.13 28.44
CA PHE A 8 44.45 -26.67 28.54
C PHE A 8 44.69 -26.07 27.15
N LEU A 9 45.52 -26.70 26.32
CA LEU A 9 45.75 -26.26 24.95
C LEU A 9 44.45 -26.28 24.11
N PHE A 10 43.60 -27.31 24.25
CA PHE A 10 42.31 -27.39 23.59
C PHE A 10 41.35 -26.28 24.07
N ALA A 11 41.31 -26.01 25.38
CA ALA A 11 40.54 -24.93 25.94
C ALA A 11 41.03 -23.53 25.45
N VAL A 12 42.32 -23.33 25.38
CA VAL A 12 42.94 -22.09 24.85
C VAL A 12 42.64 -21.95 23.35
N VAL A 13 42.80 -23.00 22.56
CA VAL A 13 42.47 -23.00 21.14
C VAL A 13 40.95 -22.78 20.92
N ALA A 14 40.10 -23.42 21.72
CA ALA A 14 38.66 -23.21 21.67
C ALA A 14 38.28 -21.77 22.04
N HIS A 15 38.93 -21.16 23.02
CA HIS A 15 38.73 -19.74 23.35
C HIS A 15 39.28 -18.80 22.27
N ILE A 16 40.41 -19.11 21.64
CA ILE A 16 40.96 -18.32 20.53
C ILE A 16 40.02 -18.43 19.30
N VAL A 17 39.52 -19.65 18.98
CA VAL A 17 38.57 -19.85 17.87
C VAL A 17 37.24 -19.17 18.18
N ALA A 18 36.77 -19.22 19.42
CA ALA A 18 35.56 -18.48 19.82
C ALA A 18 35.79 -16.94 19.76
N ALA A 19 36.97 -16.45 20.12
CA ALA A 19 37.32 -15.03 20.04
C ALA A 19 37.48 -14.53 18.58
N THR A 20 37.99 -15.38 17.68
CA THR A 20 38.09 -15.04 16.24
C THR A 20 36.78 -15.17 15.48
N ALA A 21 35.83 -15.97 16.01
CA ALA A 21 34.46 -16.07 15.48
C ALA A 21 33.53 -14.98 16.06
N GLN A 22 34.00 -14.15 17.00
CA GLN A 22 33.18 -13.10 17.58
C GLN A 22 32.93 -12.01 16.54
N LEU A 23 31.65 -11.84 16.17
CA LEU A 23 31.22 -10.80 15.24
C LEU A 23 31.79 -9.44 15.73
N ASN A 24 32.55 -8.77 14.89
CA ASN A 24 33.03 -7.41 15.20
C ASN A 24 31.82 -6.45 15.03
N VAL A 25 31.15 -6.21 16.16
CA VAL A 25 29.88 -5.42 16.17
C VAL A 25 30.13 -3.99 15.68
N ASP A 26 31.28 -3.39 15.97
CA ASP A 26 31.57 -2.03 15.50
C ASP A 26 31.75 -1.98 13.99
N MET A 27 32.43 -2.98 13.41
CA MET A 27 32.51 -3.17 11.96
C MET A 27 31.15 -3.40 11.33
N THR A 28 30.30 -4.21 11.95
CA THR A 28 28.94 -4.50 11.47
C THR A 28 28.07 -3.23 11.47
N ILE A 29 28.17 -2.42 12.54
CA ILE A 29 27.48 -1.12 12.61
C ILE A 29 28.00 -0.19 11.51
N MET A 30 29.31 -0.16 11.27
CA MET A 30 29.91 0.65 10.20
C MET A 30 29.40 0.21 8.81
N LEU A 31 29.35 -1.09 8.53
CA LEU A 31 28.80 -1.62 7.29
C LEU A 31 27.32 -1.23 7.11
N GLY A 32 26.53 -1.31 8.17
CA GLY A 32 25.14 -0.86 8.16
C GLY A 32 25.01 0.64 7.86
N ARG A 33 25.86 1.48 8.45
CA ARG A 33 25.87 2.93 8.15
C ARG A 33 26.32 3.23 6.72
N ASN A 34 27.29 2.50 6.20
CA ASN A 34 27.71 2.63 4.81
C ASN A 34 26.56 2.25 3.85
N ALA A 35 25.84 1.18 4.15
CA ALA A 35 24.64 0.79 3.40
C ALA A 35 23.56 1.89 3.43
N LEU A 36 23.32 2.54 4.58
CA LEU A 36 22.45 3.72 4.67
C LEU A 36 22.91 4.85 3.74
N GLY A 37 24.21 5.13 3.72
CA GLY A 37 24.79 6.17 2.85
C GLY A 37 24.71 5.85 1.36
N MET A 38 24.46 4.59 0.99
CA MET A 38 24.24 4.10 -0.39
C MET A 38 22.77 3.87 -0.70
N ASP A 39 21.84 4.31 0.15
CA ASP A 39 20.39 4.08 0.05
C ASP A 39 20.00 2.59 0.02
N ASP A 40 20.88 1.69 0.46
CA ASP A 40 20.61 0.27 0.60
C ASP A 40 20.05 -0.04 2.00
N TYR A 41 18.80 0.35 2.22
CA TYR A 41 18.13 0.23 3.52
C TYR A 41 17.92 -1.22 3.96
N LEU A 42 17.75 -2.14 3.01
CA LEU A 42 17.55 -3.57 3.31
C LEU A 42 18.82 -4.22 3.85
N SER A 43 19.96 -3.97 3.21
CA SER A 43 21.27 -4.41 3.73
C SER A 43 21.60 -3.74 5.06
N ALA A 44 21.24 -2.45 5.23
CA ALA A 44 21.43 -1.75 6.49
C ALA A 44 20.66 -2.42 7.64
N ILE A 45 19.38 -2.76 7.44
CA ILE A 45 18.56 -3.49 8.42
C ILE A 45 19.19 -4.84 8.76
N HIS A 46 19.68 -5.56 7.77
CA HIS A 46 20.36 -6.85 7.99
C HIS A 46 21.58 -6.71 8.90
N TYR A 47 22.47 -5.74 8.62
CA TYR A 47 23.64 -5.50 9.46
C TYR A 47 23.27 -5.05 10.88
N PHE A 48 22.27 -4.17 11.03
CA PHE A 48 21.83 -3.75 12.36
C PHE A 48 21.16 -4.88 13.14
N ASN A 49 20.44 -5.78 12.49
CA ASN A 49 19.91 -6.99 13.11
C ASN A 49 21.02 -7.87 13.68
N GLN A 50 22.12 -8.05 12.93
CA GLN A 50 23.31 -8.80 13.40
C GLN A 50 23.96 -8.09 14.60
N ALA A 51 24.10 -6.77 14.56
CA ALA A 51 24.67 -5.98 15.65
C ALA A 51 23.80 -6.06 16.92
N ILE A 52 22.47 -5.96 16.78
CA ILE A 52 21.50 -6.08 17.89
C ILE A 52 21.52 -7.49 18.48
N ALA A 53 21.54 -8.53 17.64
CA ALA A 53 21.60 -9.92 18.10
C ALA A 53 22.88 -10.20 18.92
N ALA A 54 24.01 -9.60 18.52
CA ALA A 54 25.29 -9.78 19.20
C ALA A 54 25.40 -8.94 20.49
N LYS A 55 24.88 -7.69 20.47
CA LYS A 55 24.92 -6.74 21.62
C LYS A 55 23.60 -5.98 21.74
N PRO A 56 22.55 -6.57 22.34
CA PRO A 56 21.21 -5.99 22.41
C PRO A 56 21.12 -4.75 23.34
N PHE A 57 22.15 -4.46 24.11
CA PHE A 57 22.22 -3.29 25.01
C PHE A 57 22.77 -2.03 24.36
N LEU A 58 23.15 -2.06 23.08
CA LEU A 58 23.61 -0.89 22.34
C LEU A 58 22.43 -0.12 21.74
N SER A 59 22.26 1.15 22.08
CA SER A 59 21.17 2.01 21.58
C SER A 59 21.30 2.35 20.08
N LYS A 60 22.53 2.64 19.62
CA LYS A 60 22.81 3.12 18.26
C LYS A 60 22.31 2.20 17.12
N PRO A 61 22.49 0.85 17.18
CA PRO A 61 21.97 -0.03 16.13
C PRO A 61 20.45 0.05 15.96
N TYR A 62 19.70 0.19 17.06
CA TYR A 62 18.24 0.39 16.99
C TYR A 62 17.89 1.73 16.32
N PHE A 63 18.59 2.81 16.67
CA PHE A 63 18.39 4.11 16.03
C PHE A 63 18.63 4.07 14.51
N TYR A 64 19.75 3.48 14.08
CA TYR A 64 20.05 3.37 12.66
C TYR A 64 19.08 2.45 11.92
N ARG A 65 18.61 1.38 12.57
CA ARG A 65 17.58 0.50 12.00
C ARG A 65 16.22 1.22 11.91
N ALA A 66 15.88 2.02 12.92
CA ALA A 66 14.69 2.89 12.88
C ALA A 66 14.75 3.85 11.70
N TYR A 67 15.90 4.46 11.43
CA TYR A 67 16.08 5.35 10.30
C TYR A 67 15.87 4.62 8.96
N ALA A 68 16.45 3.43 8.80
CA ALA A 68 16.22 2.61 7.61
C ALA A 68 14.75 2.24 7.42
N LYS A 69 14.07 1.80 8.49
CA LYS A 69 12.64 1.48 8.47
C LYS A 69 11.78 2.71 8.15
N PHE A 70 12.09 3.87 8.75
CA PHE A 70 11.39 5.13 8.46
C PHE A 70 11.46 5.48 6.97
N THR A 71 12.63 5.34 6.36
CA THR A 71 12.82 5.60 4.93
C THR A 71 12.09 4.60 4.03
N LEU A 72 11.86 3.38 4.52
CA LEU A 72 11.01 2.38 3.87
C LEU A 72 9.51 2.57 4.18
N GLU A 73 9.13 3.67 4.84
CA GLU A 73 7.76 3.99 5.26
C GLU A 73 7.21 3.02 6.34
N ASP A 74 8.06 2.22 6.98
CA ASP A 74 7.70 1.41 8.14
C ASP A 74 7.75 2.27 9.41
N TYR A 75 6.79 3.16 9.56
CA TYR A 75 6.73 4.10 10.69
C TYR A 75 6.48 3.40 12.02
N SER A 76 5.71 2.31 12.03
CA SER A 76 5.44 1.53 13.24
C SER A 76 6.71 0.84 13.75
N GLY A 77 7.41 0.08 12.88
CA GLY A 77 8.65 -0.58 13.25
C GLY A 77 9.78 0.40 13.58
N ALA A 78 9.80 1.57 12.93
CA ALA A 78 10.73 2.64 13.26
C ALA A 78 10.44 3.25 14.65
N ASN A 79 9.17 3.48 14.98
CA ASN A 79 8.75 3.97 16.31
C ASN A 79 9.17 3.00 17.43
N ASP A 80 9.01 1.69 17.21
CA ASP A 80 9.38 0.65 18.19
C ASP A 80 10.89 0.61 18.40
N ASP A 81 11.67 0.69 17.31
CA ASP A 81 13.13 0.75 17.37
C ASP A 81 13.62 2.04 18.03
N CYS A 82 13.01 3.19 17.74
CA CYS A 82 13.30 4.43 18.47
C CYS A 82 13.03 4.29 19.97
N THR A 83 11.90 3.66 20.32
CA THR A 83 11.54 3.44 21.73
C THR A 83 12.55 2.51 22.41
N ALA A 84 12.98 1.44 21.76
CA ALA A 84 14.04 0.56 22.26
C ALA A 84 15.36 1.31 22.45
N SER A 85 15.75 2.16 21.48
CA SER A 85 16.95 2.99 21.57
C SER A 85 16.89 3.98 22.75
N ILE A 86 15.76 4.65 22.96
CA ILE A 86 15.53 5.59 24.06
C ILE A 86 15.60 4.89 25.42
N ASN A 87 15.02 3.71 25.56
CA ASN A 87 15.07 2.92 26.79
C ASN A 87 16.52 2.54 27.17
N LEU A 88 17.37 2.34 26.17
CA LEU A 88 18.79 2.04 26.38
C LEU A 88 19.64 3.30 26.62
N ASN A 89 19.31 4.40 25.96
CA ASN A 89 19.98 5.68 26.11
C ASN A 89 19.00 6.86 25.92
N PRO A 90 18.47 7.44 27.03
CA PRO A 90 17.48 8.52 26.97
C PRO A 90 18.04 9.92 26.64
N TYR A 91 19.35 10.04 26.38
CA TYR A 91 20.03 11.33 26.12
C TYR A 91 20.31 11.58 24.64
N MET A 92 19.75 10.78 23.74
CA MET A 92 19.93 10.94 22.30
C MET A 92 18.77 11.75 21.69
N ALA A 93 18.94 13.07 21.58
CA ALA A 93 17.91 13.98 21.07
C ALA A 93 17.44 13.58 19.66
N GLU A 94 18.35 13.08 18.79
CA GLU A 94 18.04 12.67 17.43
C GLU A 94 17.03 11.53 17.38
N VAL A 95 17.03 10.64 18.39
CA VAL A 95 16.10 9.50 18.45
C VAL A 95 14.68 9.97 18.74
N TYR A 96 14.52 10.94 19.65
CA TYR A 96 13.22 11.56 19.91
C TYR A 96 12.70 12.31 18.69
N SER A 97 13.59 13.02 17.96
CA SER A 97 13.20 13.71 16.73
C SER A 97 12.70 12.73 15.67
N LEU A 98 13.39 11.61 15.46
CA LEU A 98 12.95 10.57 14.53
C LEU A 98 11.64 9.90 14.99
N ARG A 99 11.50 9.61 16.30
CA ARG A 99 10.27 9.04 16.85
C ARG A 99 9.08 9.99 16.69
N GLY A 100 9.29 11.28 16.90
CA GLY A 100 8.31 12.32 16.64
C GLY A 100 7.83 12.31 15.19
N LEU A 101 8.74 12.18 14.22
CA LEU A 101 8.38 12.03 12.80
C LEU A 101 7.57 10.74 12.54
N CYS A 102 7.97 9.61 13.13
CA CYS A 102 7.22 8.37 13.03
C CYS A 102 5.79 8.54 13.56
N ARG A 103 5.64 9.17 14.74
CA ARG A 103 4.36 9.41 15.40
C ARG A 103 3.45 10.35 14.62
N ILE A 104 4.00 11.38 13.94
CA ILE A 104 3.21 12.23 13.02
C ILE A 104 2.60 11.38 11.91
N ASN A 105 3.40 10.53 11.26
CA ASN A 105 2.90 9.65 10.20
C ASN A 105 1.90 8.60 10.70
N LEU A 106 2.00 8.21 11.98
CA LEU A 106 1.03 7.34 12.67
C LEU A 106 -0.17 8.11 13.24
N LYS A 107 -0.25 9.44 13.03
CA LYS A 107 -1.30 10.33 13.56
C LYS A 107 -1.31 10.43 15.09
N ASP A 108 -0.25 9.98 15.78
CA ASP A 108 -0.04 10.20 17.23
C ASP A 108 0.60 11.57 17.48
N TYR A 109 -0.18 12.61 17.25
CA TYR A 109 0.31 14.00 17.38
C TYR A 109 0.65 14.36 18.84
N ALA A 110 -0.04 13.78 19.82
CA ALA A 110 0.23 14.03 21.23
C ALA A 110 1.58 13.45 21.66
N GLY A 111 1.87 12.21 21.27
CA GLY A 111 3.18 11.60 21.51
C GLY A 111 4.31 12.32 20.77
N ALA A 112 4.06 12.78 19.52
CA ALA A 112 5.03 13.55 18.75
C ALA A 112 5.34 14.91 19.41
N GLU A 113 4.33 15.62 19.92
CA GLU A 113 4.52 16.89 20.66
C GLU A 113 5.43 16.71 21.88
N GLN A 114 5.22 15.62 22.63
CA GLN A 114 6.07 15.29 23.78
C GLN A 114 7.52 15.03 23.36
N ASP A 115 7.73 14.27 22.29
CA ASP A 115 9.07 13.97 21.77
C ASP A 115 9.79 15.25 21.34
N TYR A 116 9.17 16.12 20.54
CA TYR A 116 9.77 17.40 20.14
C TYR A 116 10.00 18.32 21.34
N THR A 117 9.10 18.30 22.34
CA THR A 117 9.32 19.06 23.57
C THR A 117 10.57 18.56 24.31
N ARG A 118 10.80 17.24 24.34
CA ARG A 118 12.00 16.66 24.91
C ARG A 118 13.26 17.10 24.18
N VAL A 119 13.26 17.08 22.83
CA VAL A 119 14.38 17.58 22.01
C VAL A 119 14.70 19.04 22.35
N LEU A 120 13.66 19.87 22.43
CA LEU A 120 13.82 21.32 22.64
C LEU A 120 14.28 21.71 24.06
N LEU A 121 14.28 20.79 25.03
CA LEU A 121 14.95 21.00 26.32
C LEU A 121 16.47 20.98 26.18
N GLU A 122 17.02 20.21 25.24
CA GLU A 122 18.45 20.10 24.99
C GLU A 122 18.91 21.01 23.84
N MET A 123 18.05 21.18 22.84
CA MET A 123 18.31 21.96 21.62
C MET A 123 17.20 23.01 21.40
N PRO A 124 17.12 24.07 22.22
CA PRO A 124 15.99 25.03 22.21
C PRO A 124 15.86 25.83 20.91
N ASP A 125 16.91 25.82 20.08
CA ASP A 125 16.99 26.56 18.81
C ASP A 125 16.85 25.65 17.58
N ASP A 126 16.43 24.38 17.76
CA ASP A 126 16.17 23.50 16.61
C ASP A 126 14.91 23.94 15.88
N GLN A 127 15.11 24.59 14.72
CA GLN A 127 14.03 25.14 13.87
C GLN A 127 13.03 24.06 13.44
N GLY A 128 13.52 22.86 13.07
CA GLY A 128 12.70 21.74 12.62
C GLY A 128 11.78 21.22 13.71
N CYS A 129 12.36 21.04 14.92
CA CYS A 129 11.60 20.54 16.07
C CYS A 129 10.56 21.55 16.57
N ILE A 130 10.87 22.87 16.58
CA ILE A 130 9.87 23.89 16.93
C ILE A 130 8.73 23.89 15.92
N TYR A 131 9.07 23.81 14.62
CA TYR A 131 8.07 23.80 13.55
C TYR A 131 7.19 22.53 13.60
N ASN A 132 7.77 21.36 13.73
CA ASN A 132 7.03 20.10 13.83
C ASN A 132 6.16 20.05 15.08
N ARG A 133 6.62 20.61 16.22
CA ARG A 133 5.80 20.74 17.42
C ARG A 133 4.60 21.65 17.18
N ALA A 134 4.79 22.78 16.50
CA ALA A 134 3.69 23.66 16.12
C ALA A 134 2.66 22.96 15.24
N LEU A 135 3.10 22.12 14.28
CA LEU A 135 2.19 21.31 13.46
C LEU A 135 1.42 20.28 14.28
N CYS A 136 2.08 19.59 15.21
CA CYS A 136 1.41 18.67 16.13
C CYS A 136 0.33 19.38 16.95
N ARG A 137 0.63 20.56 17.51
CA ARG A 137 -0.30 21.39 18.27
C ARG A 137 -1.48 21.87 17.42
N LEU A 138 -1.24 22.23 16.16
CA LEU A 138 -2.31 22.56 15.20
C LEU A 138 -3.27 21.38 15.02
N GLN A 139 -2.75 20.17 14.80
CA GLN A 139 -3.57 18.96 14.66
C GLN A 139 -4.35 18.61 15.95
N LEU A 140 -3.77 18.92 17.11
CA LEU A 140 -4.43 18.79 18.42
C LEU A 140 -5.39 19.94 18.72
N LYS A 141 -5.55 20.90 17.79
CA LYS A 141 -6.37 22.12 17.94
C LYS A 141 -5.91 23.03 19.08
N ASP A 142 -4.66 22.93 19.50
CA ASP A 142 -4.06 23.82 20.47
C ASP A 142 -3.42 25.01 19.74
N TYR A 143 -4.30 25.86 19.21
CA TYR A 143 -3.93 26.99 18.36
C TYR A 143 -3.03 27.99 19.08
N ALA A 144 -3.28 28.25 20.37
CA ALA A 144 -2.52 29.21 21.15
C ALA A 144 -1.05 28.80 21.29
N ARG A 145 -0.77 27.55 21.67
CA ARG A 145 0.62 27.07 21.79
C ARG A 145 1.28 26.90 20.42
N ALA A 146 0.51 26.51 19.39
CA ALA A 146 1.03 26.44 18.01
C ALA A 146 1.46 27.84 17.51
N ASP A 147 0.60 28.86 17.70
CA ASP A 147 0.89 30.25 17.33
C ASP A 147 2.13 30.81 18.06
N SER A 148 2.29 30.47 19.34
CA SER A 148 3.47 30.83 20.13
C SER A 148 4.76 30.24 19.54
N ASP A 149 4.78 28.96 19.20
CA ASP A 149 5.93 28.31 18.55
C ASP A 149 6.28 28.98 17.22
N LEU A 150 5.25 29.26 16.39
CA LEU A 150 5.43 29.91 15.09
C LEU A 150 5.91 31.37 15.24
N THR A 151 5.45 32.07 16.28
CA THR A 151 5.95 33.41 16.61
C THR A 151 7.43 33.37 16.98
N ASN A 152 7.84 32.40 17.80
CA ASN A 152 9.24 32.18 18.13
C ASN A 152 10.08 31.91 16.85
N ILE A 153 9.57 31.06 15.94
CA ILE A 153 10.21 30.79 14.64
C ILE A 153 10.39 32.08 13.85
N LEU A 154 9.33 32.87 13.68
CA LEU A 154 9.37 34.08 12.84
C LEU A 154 10.22 35.21 13.43
N ASN A 155 10.34 35.27 14.75
CA ASN A 155 11.28 36.20 15.41
C ASN A 155 12.73 35.88 15.12
N ARG A 156 13.09 34.59 15.04
CA ARG A 156 14.46 34.11 14.79
C ARG A 156 14.77 33.94 13.30
N TRP A 157 13.82 33.44 12.55
CA TRP A 157 13.95 33.15 11.11
C TRP A 157 12.79 33.78 10.31
N PRO A 158 12.79 35.11 10.15
CA PRO A 158 11.69 35.85 9.51
C PRO A 158 11.50 35.54 8.03
N GLY A 159 12.43 34.80 7.42
CA GLY A 159 12.33 34.31 6.04
C GLY A 159 11.70 32.93 5.87
N LEU A 160 11.20 32.30 6.93
CA LEU A 160 10.61 30.95 6.83
C LEU A 160 9.15 31.04 6.37
N SER A 161 8.91 30.98 5.04
CA SER A 161 7.58 31.10 4.42
C SER A 161 6.56 30.15 5.02
N ARG A 162 6.94 28.90 5.28
CA ARG A 162 6.07 27.87 5.88
C ARG A 162 5.43 28.33 7.19
N ALA A 163 6.14 29.06 8.03
CA ALA A 163 5.59 29.51 9.31
C ALA A 163 4.45 30.51 9.14
N TYR A 164 4.53 31.40 8.13
CA TYR A 164 3.43 32.31 7.79
C TYR A 164 2.19 31.55 7.29
N LEU A 165 2.39 30.53 6.44
CA LEU A 165 1.31 29.70 5.93
C LEU A 165 0.58 28.98 7.06
N VAL A 166 1.32 28.39 8.01
CA VAL A 166 0.71 27.72 9.16
C VAL A 166 -0.01 28.72 10.09
N LYS A 167 0.52 29.93 10.27
CA LYS A 167 -0.21 30.99 11.00
C LYS A 167 -1.52 31.37 10.33
N ALA A 168 -1.51 31.47 9.01
CA ALA A 168 -2.75 31.71 8.27
C ALA A 168 -3.73 30.54 8.42
N GLN A 169 -3.24 29.30 8.37
CA GLN A 169 -4.07 28.11 8.62
C GLN A 169 -4.73 28.16 10.01
N ILE A 170 -3.97 28.47 11.05
CA ILE A 170 -4.52 28.65 12.42
C ILE A 170 -5.65 29.65 12.41
N ARG A 171 -5.46 30.83 11.75
CA ARG A 171 -6.51 31.85 11.68
C ARG A 171 -7.77 31.36 10.93
N LEU A 172 -7.59 30.53 9.88
CA LEU A 172 -8.75 29.93 9.19
C LEU A 172 -9.51 28.95 10.09
N GLU A 173 -8.80 28.11 10.85
CA GLU A 173 -9.42 27.19 11.83
C GLU A 173 -10.18 27.96 12.93
N GLU A 174 -9.67 29.14 13.32
CA GLU A 174 -10.33 30.07 14.24
C GLU A 174 -11.46 30.88 13.57
N LYS A 175 -11.72 30.67 12.26
CA LYS A 175 -12.66 31.42 11.44
C LYS A 175 -12.31 32.91 11.29
N ASP A 176 -11.07 33.28 11.52
CA ASP A 176 -10.51 34.62 11.31
C ASP A 176 -9.85 34.71 9.91
N THR A 177 -10.69 34.83 8.90
CA THR A 177 -10.23 34.89 7.49
C THR A 177 -9.44 36.15 7.19
N LEU A 178 -9.77 37.29 7.83
CA LEU A 178 -9.02 38.52 7.66
C LEU A 178 -7.62 38.44 8.27
N GLY A 179 -7.49 37.78 9.44
CA GLY A 179 -6.19 37.49 10.04
C GLY A 179 -5.34 36.57 9.18
N ALA A 180 -5.95 35.59 8.51
CA ALA A 180 -5.25 34.71 7.58
C ALA A 180 -4.68 35.49 6.38
N LEU A 181 -5.48 36.37 5.76
CA LEU A 181 -5.04 37.20 4.65
C LEU A 181 -3.92 38.17 5.09
N ALA A 182 -4.01 38.77 6.28
CA ALA A 182 -2.98 39.67 6.80
C ALA A 182 -1.62 38.99 6.95
N TRP A 183 -1.61 37.66 7.31
CA TRP A 183 -0.37 36.89 7.32
C TRP A 183 0.19 36.63 5.93
N MET A 184 -0.66 36.43 4.92
CA MET A 184 -0.22 36.32 3.52
C MET A 184 0.32 37.61 2.99
N ASP A 185 -0.32 38.75 3.31
CA ASP A 185 0.19 40.06 2.94
C ASP A 185 1.55 40.35 3.61
N THR A 186 1.69 40.00 4.88
CA THR A 186 2.97 40.10 5.58
C THR A 186 4.07 39.26 4.92
N LEU A 187 3.73 38.07 4.48
CA LEU A 187 4.66 37.20 3.76
C LEU A 187 5.05 37.82 2.40
N LEU A 188 4.09 38.36 1.64
CA LEU A 188 4.35 38.97 0.34
C LEU A 188 5.16 40.28 0.43
N VAL A 189 5.02 41.01 1.52
CA VAL A 189 5.90 42.18 1.78
C VAL A 189 7.36 41.74 1.95
N LYS A 190 7.60 40.60 2.64
CA LYS A 190 8.96 40.08 2.84
C LYS A 190 9.49 39.31 1.64
N LYS A 191 8.62 38.57 0.97
CA LYS A 191 8.92 37.71 -0.17
C LYS A 191 7.89 37.89 -1.29
N PRO A 192 8.00 38.91 -2.14
CA PRO A 192 7.03 39.19 -3.20
C PRO A 192 6.90 38.07 -4.25
N ARG A 193 7.87 37.16 -4.31
CA ARG A 193 7.89 36.02 -5.24
C ARG A 193 7.47 34.70 -4.56
N GLU A 194 6.80 34.77 -3.42
CA GLU A 194 6.30 33.59 -2.73
C GLU A 194 5.00 33.12 -3.38
N GLN A 195 5.11 32.11 -4.22
CA GLN A 195 4.01 31.58 -5.02
C GLN A 195 2.85 31.09 -4.15
N ALA A 196 3.14 30.41 -3.01
CA ALA A 196 2.11 29.87 -2.12
C ALA A 196 1.20 30.96 -1.52
N ALA A 197 1.72 32.15 -1.28
CA ALA A 197 0.91 33.26 -0.78
C ALA A 197 -0.02 33.84 -1.87
N TRP A 198 0.45 33.91 -3.12
CA TRP A 198 -0.38 34.36 -4.24
C TRP A 198 -1.49 33.34 -4.55
N SER A 199 -1.17 32.04 -4.58
CA SER A 199 -2.19 31.00 -4.80
C SER A 199 -3.21 30.98 -3.67
N PHE A 200 -2.77 31.09 -2.40
CA PHE A 200 -3.68 31.19 -1.26
C PHE A 200 -4.69 32.34 -1.42
N LYS A 201 -4.21 33.56 -1.74
CA LYS A 201 -5.07 34.71 -1.99
C LYS A 201 -6.01 34.47 -3.18
N GLY A 202 -5.53 33.81 -4.22
CA GLY A 202 -6.32 33.47 -5.39
C GLY A 202 -7.46 32.51 -5.09
N TYR A 203 -7.18 31.41 -4.38
CA TYR A 203 -8.23 30.47 -3.95
C TYR A 203 -9.21 31.09 -2.96
N TYR A 204 -8.70 31.90 -2.03
CA TYR A 204 -9.56 32.64 -1.11
C TYR A 204 -10.52 33.57 -1.85
N ALA A 205 -10.02 34.36 -2.79
CA ALA A 205 -10.85 35.28 -3.61
C ALA A 205 -11.88 34.51 -4.44
N LEU A 206 -11.48 33.33 -5.01
CA LEU A 206 -12.39 32.46 -5.75
C LEU A 206 -13.54 31.95 -4.86
N GLN A 207 -13.23 31.50 -3.64
CA GLN A 207 -14.21 30.99 -2.67
C GLN A 207 -15.19 32.09 -2.22
N HIS A 208 -14.74 33.35 -2.17
CA HIS A 208 -15.56 34.49 -1.79
C HIS A 208 -16.16 35.24 -2.99
N GLU A 209 -16.15 34.60 -4.17
CA GLU A 209 -16.74 35.12 -5.41
C GLU A 209 -16.11 36.43 -5.92
N ASP A 210 -14.95 36.84 -5.40
CA ASP A 210 -14.17 37.94 -5.98
C ASP A 210 -13.32 37.42 -7.16
N TYR A 211 -14.02 37.16 -8.25
CA TYR A 211 -13.41 36.52 -9.43
C TYR A 211 -12.34 37.40 -10.09
N ALA A 212 -12.45 38.72 -9.98
CA ALA A 212 -11.46 39.65 -10.53
C ALA A 212 -10.15 39.60 -9.75
N ALA A 213 -10.23 39.59 -8.42
CA ALA A 213 -9.05 39.40 -7.57
C ALA A 213 -8.46 37.99 -7.74
N ALA A 214 -9.32 36.97 -7.86
CA ALA A 214 -8.88 35.60 -8.09
C ALA A 214 -8.07 35.45 -9.39
N ASP A 215 -8.57 36.00 -10.52
CA ASP A 215 -7.84 36.00 -11.80
C ASP A 215 -6.48 36.70 -11.68
N SER A 216 -6.42 37.85 -10.99
CA SER A 216 -5.18 38.59 -10.78
C SER A 216 -4.16 37.82 -9.95
N PHE A 217 -4.57 37.30 -8.78
CA PHE A 217 -3.67 36.59 -7.87
C PHE A 217 -3.19 35.24 -8.45
N LEU A 218 -4.09 34.50 -9.10
CA LEU A 218 -3.74 33.23 -9.76
C LEU A 218 -2.83 33.47 -10.98
N THR A 219 -3.02 34.58 -11.71
CA THR A 219 -2.09 34.98 -12.78
C THR A 219 -0.68 35.14 -12.20
N ARG A 220 -0.57 35.82 -11.05
CA ARG A 220 0.74 35.97 -10.40
C ARG A 220 1.33 34.67 -9.91
N ALA A 221 0.50 33.76 -9.38
CA ALA A 221 0.93 32.42 -8.99
C ALA A 221 1.45 31.61 -10.20
N ILE A 222 0.76 31.66 -11.34
CA ILE A 222 1.16 31.01 -12.60
C ILE A 222 2.47 31.57 -13.15
N GLU A 223 2.68 32.89 -13.10
CA GLU A 223 3.95 33.49 -13.52
C GLU A 223 5.14 32.94 -12.73
N LEU A 224 4.93 32.59 -11.46
CA LEU A 224 5.96 32.05 -10.56
C LEU A 224 6.13 30.54 -10.69
N ARG A 225 5.05 29.82 -11.00
CA ARG A 225 5.04 28.37 -11.22
C ARG A 225 4.13 27.99 -12.40
N PRO A 226 4.62 28.05 -13.63
CA PRO A 226 3.81 27.84 -14.84
C PRO A 226 3.50 26.36 -15.15
N ASP A 227 4.06 25.44 -14.41
CA ASP A 227 3.87 24.00 -14.53
C ASP A 227 2.80 23.42 -13.60
N ASP A 228 2.22 24.25 -12.73
CA ASP A 228 1.16 23.86 -11.81
C ASP A 228 -0.22 23.97 -12.47
N HIS A 229 -0.79 22.83 -12.84
CA HIS A 229 -2.06 22.75 -13.57
C HIS A 229 -3.27 23.24 -12.73
N GLU A 230 -3.20 23.14 -11.40
CA GLU A 230 -4.31 23.53 -10.51
C GLU A 230 -4.59 25.04 -10.58
N TYR A 231 -3.56 25.87 -10.75
CA TYR A 231 -3.75 27.31 -10.87
C TYR A 231 -4.48 27.71 -12.14
N TYR A 232 -4.23 26.99 -13.25
CA TYR A 232 -4.96 27.24 -14.50
C TYR A 232 -6.43 26.83 -14.38
N VAL A 233 -6.74 25.70 -13.70
CA VAL A 233 -8.12 25.29 -13.45
C VAL A 233 -8.86 26.33 -12.61
N ALA A 234 -8.26 26.78 -11.51
CA ALA A 234 -8.85 27.77 -10.62
C ALA A 234 -9.03 29.13 -11.34
N ARG A 235 -8.05 29.55 -12.15
CA ARG A 235 -8.15 30.79 -12.93
C ARG A 235 -9.20 30.67 -14.03
N ALA A 236 -9.31 29.51 -14.69
CA ALA A 236 -10.37 29.26 -15.67
C ALA A 236 -11.76 29.40 -15.04
N GLN A 237 -11.97 28.92 -13.83
CA GLN A 237 -13.23 29.08 -13.09
C GLN A 237 -13.52 30.56 -12.81
N ALA A 238 -12.52 31.31 -12.33
CA ALA A 238 -12.69 32.76 -12.12
C ALA A 238 -13.06 33.49 -13.42
N ARG A 239 -12.33 33.22 -14.52
CA ARG A 239 -12.55 33.84 -15.84
C ARG A 239 -13.90 33.47 -16.44
N GLN A 240 -14.34 32.24 -16.24
CA GLN A 240 -15.66 31.77 -16.64
C GLN A 240 -16.77 32.54 -15.91
N SER A 241 -16.64 32.77 -14.60
CA SER A 241 -17.58 33.58 -13.81
C SER A 241 -17.55 35.09 -14.17
N LEU A 242 -16.51 35.53 -14.86
CA LEU A 242 -16.36 36.88 -15.42
C LEU A 242 -16.82 36.95 -16.91
N ASP A 243 -17.43 35.87 -17.45
CA ASP A 243 -17.79 35.74 -18.87
C ASP A 243 -16.61 35.85 -19.85
N ARG A 244 -15.36 35.69 -19.37
CA ARG A 244 -14.14 35.68 -20.19
C ARG A 244 -13.86 34.29 -20.75
N PHE A 245 -14.81 33.78 -21.54
CA PHE A 245 -14.88 32.36 -21.95
C PHE A 245 -13.65 31.90 -22.77
N ASN A 246 -13.15 32.74 -23.69
CA ASN A 246 -11.99 32.39 -24.51
C ASN A 246 -10.71 32.23 -23.68
N GLU A 247 -10.54 33.05 -22.66
CA GLU A 247 -9.39 32.96 -21.76
C GLU A 247 -9.53 31.78 -20.80
N ALA A 248 -10.74 31.45 -20.34
CA ALA A 248 -11.01 30.27 -19.55
C ALA A 248 -10.73 28.98 -20.36
N LEU A 249 -11.12 28.93 -21.65
CA LEU A 249 -10.80 27.83 -22.54
C LEU A 249 -9.30 27.63 -22.70
N ALA A 250 -8.53 28.73 -22.87
CA ALA A 250 -7.08 28.67 -22.98
C ALA A 250 -6.42 28.10 -21.70
N ASP A 251 -6.95 28.42 -20.53
CA ASP A 251 -6.49 27.88 -19.25
C ASP A 251 -6.81 26.37 -19.13
N TYR A 252 -8.02 25.92 -19.49
CA TYR A 252 -8.34 24.49 -19.53
C TYR A 252 -7.50 23.74 -20.57
N ASP A 253 -7.25 24.34 -21.73
CA ASP A 253 -6.35 23.74 -22.74
C ASP A 253 -4.93 23.60 -22.20
N LYS A 254 -4.44 24.60 -21.43
CA LYS A 254 -3.14 24.52 -20.77
C LYS A 254 -3.09 23.46 -19.69
N THR A 255 -4.15 23.33 -18.88
CA THR A 255 -4.31 22.26 -17.91
C THR A 255 -4.16 20.88 -18.59
N LEU A 256 -4.85 20.67 -19.71
CA LEU A 256 -4.83 19.40 -20.43
C LEU A 256 -3.55 19.14 -21.21
N GLN A 257 -2.76 20.17 -21.52
CA GLN A 257 -1.38 20.01 -22.00
C GLN A 257 -0.46 19.49 -20.87
N LEU A 258 -0.64 19.94 -19.63
CA LEU A 258 0.13 19.51 -18.47
C LEU A 258 -0.33 18.14 -17.95
N VAL A 259 -1.63 17.95 -17.83
CA VAL A 259 -2.27 16.72 -17.35
C VAL A 259 -3.38 16.29 -18.31
N PRO A 260 -3.08 15.48 -19.34
CA PRO A 260 -4.04 15.10 -20.39
C PRO A 260 -5.28 14.35 -19.89
N GLU A 261 -5.21 13.72 -18.74
CA GLU A 261 -6.31 12.95 -18.16
C GLU A 261 -7.08 13.71 -17.06
N HIS A 262 -6.92 15.04 -16.97
CA HIS A 262 -7.55 15.84 -15.94
C HIS A 262 -9.07 15.93 -16.16
N PHE A 263 -9.83 15.20 -15.35
CA PHE A 263 -11.29 15.06 -15.50
C PHE A 263 -12.02 16.41 -15.47
N VAL A 264 -11.78 17.21 -14.42
CA VAL A 264 -12.49 18.50 -14.22
C VAL A 264 -12.23 19.44 -15.38
N ALA A 265 -11.02 19.47 -15.91
CA ALA A 265 -10.68 20.32 -17.06
C ALA A 265 -11.44 19.88 -18.32
N HIS A 266 -11.52 18.57 -18.62
CA HIS A 266 -12.33 18.09 -19.74
C HIS A 266 -13.80 18.40 -19.54
N TYR A 267 -14.34 18.13 -18.33
CA TYR A 267 -15.77 18.34 -18.06
C TYR A 267 -16.15 19.81 -18.18
N ASN A 268 -15.44 20.70 -17.50
CA ASN A 268 -15.74 22.12 -17.50
C ASN A 268 -15.47 22.77 -18.86
N ARG A 269 -14.40 22.35 -19.58
CA ARG A 269 -14.15 22.78 -20.96
C ARG A 269 -15.28 22.34 -21.89
N GLY A 270 -15.77 21.11 -21.75
CA GLY A 270 -16.92 20.60 -22.50
C GLY A 270 -18.19 21.43 -22.25
N LEU A 271 -18.49 21.76 -20.99
CA LEU A 271 -19.62 22.64 -20.66
C LEU A 271 -19.43 24.04 -21.25
N LEU A 272 -18.25 24.61 -21.13
CA LEU A 272 -17.95 25.95 -21.64
C LEU A 272 -18.05 26.01 -23.17
N ARG A 273 -17.52 24.97 -23.88
CA ARG A 273 -17.68 24.80 -25.34
C ARG A 273 -19.14 24.65 -25.74
N SER A 274 -19.93 23.95 -24.94
CA SER A 274 -21.38 23.85 -25.15
C SER A 274 -22.06 25.22 -25.03
N LEU A 275 -21.64 26.05 -24.07
CA LEU A 275 -22.21 27.38 -23.84
C LEU A 275 -21.94 28.33 -25.00
N ILE A 276 -20.73 28.29 -25.57
CA ILE A 276 -20.33 29.15 -26.70
C ILE A 276 -20.73 28.59 -28.08
N GLY A 277 -21.39 27.42 -28.12
CA GLY A 277 -21.89 26.80 -29.37
C GLY A 277 -20.88 25.88 -30.07
N ASP A 278 -19.72 25.59 -29.52
CA ASP A 278 -18.74 24.63 -30.06
C ASP A 278 -19.10 23.19 -29.67
N TYR A 279 -20.28 22.76 -30.15
CA TYR A 279 -20.89 21.48 -29.75
C TYR A 279 -20.05 20.26 -30.11
N ASN A 280 -19.37 20.28 -31.26
CA ASN A 280 -18.58 19.12 -31.70
C ASN A 280 -17.40 18.85 -30.78
N ARG A 281 -16.62 19.89 -30.43
CA ARG A 281 -15.49 19.72 -29.49
C ARG A 281 -15.97 19.45 -28.07
N ALA A 282 -17.15 19.95 -27.66
CA ALA A 282 -17.76 19.58 -26.39
C ALA A 282 -18.11 18.08 -26.33
N ILE A 283 -18.64 17.51 -27.43
CA ILE A 283 -18.90 16.07 -27.53
C ILE A 283 -17.60 15.24 -27.40
N GLU A 284 -16.48 15.73 -27.95
CA GLU A 284 -15.18 15.09 -27.81
C GLU A 284 -14.73 15.04 -26.34
N ASP A 285 -14.86 16.15 -25.61
CA ASP A 285 -14.52 16.22 -24.19
C ASP A 285 -15.35 15.22 -23.35
N PHE A 286 -16.67 15.20 -23.52
CA PHE A 286 -17.52 14.24 -22.81
C PHE A 286 -17.29 12.80 -23.28
N THR A 287 -16.90 12.58 -24.53
CA THR A 287 -16.55 11.24 -25.02
C THR A 287 -15.26 10.74 -24.38
N PHE A 288 -14.28 11.61 -24.18
CA PHE A 288 -13.05 11.28 -23.44
C PHE A 288 -13.41 10.81 -22.02
N ILE A 289 -14.25 11.56 -21.31
CA ILE A 289 -14.68 11.19 -19.95
C ILE A 289 -15.35 9.82 -19.94
N LEU A 290 -16.30 9.59 -20.84
CA LEU A 290 -17.04 8.32 -20.91
C LEU A 290 -16.20 7.12 -21.37
N LYS A 291 -15.06 7.36 -22.01
CA LYS A 291 -14.06 6.30 -22.28
C LYS A 291 -13.33 5.86 -21.00
N LYS A 292 -13.11 6.77 -20.06
CA LYS A 292 -12.43 6.49 -18.77
C LYS A 292 -13.41 6.08 -17.68
N GLU A 293 -14.58 6.70 -17.65
CA GLU A 293 -15.67 6.48 -16.70
C GLU A 293 -16.96 6.16 -17.46
N PRO A 294 -17.18 4.91 -17.92
CA PRO A 294 -18.37 4.56 -18.73
C PRO A 294 -19.70 4.82 -18.01
N ASP A 295 -19.71 4.79 -16.68
CA ASP A 295 -20.92 4.97 -15.87
C ASP A 295 -21.17 6.44 -15.48
N ASN A 296 -20.39 7.38 -16.01
CA ASN A 296 -20.57 8.80 -15.71
C ASN A 296 -21.84 9.36 -16.37
N THR A 297 -22.91 9.47 -15.58
CA THR A 297 -24.22 9.89 -16.06
C THR A 297 -24.28 11.35 -16.45
N LEU A 298 -23.54 12.23 -15.77
CA LEU A 298 -23.48 13.67 -16.09
C LEU A 298 -22.84 13.92 -17.45
N ALA A 299 -21.69 13.31 -17.72
CA ALA A 299 -21.04 13.41 -19.01
C ALA A 299 -21.89 12.79 -20.13
N ARG A 300 -22.57 11.66 -19.86
CA ARG A 300 -23.46 11.00 -20.82
C ARG A 300 -24.66 11.86 -21.14
N TYR A 301 -25.26 12.50 -20.15
CA TYR A 301 -26.39 13.40 -20.36
C TYR A 301 -26.00 14.61 -21.23
N ASN A 302 -24.93 15.30 -20.85
CA ASN A 302 -24.44 16.47 -21.61
C ASN A 302 -24.10 16.05 -23.06
N ARG A 303 -23.47 14.91 -23.26
CA ARG A 303 -23.18 14.40 -24.61
C ARG A 303 -24.44 14.08 -25.41
N ALA A 304 -25.46 13.49 -24.78
CA ALA A 304 -26.72 13.17 -25.43
C ALA A 304 -27.43 14.44 -25.96
N GLU A 305 -27.53 15.47 -25.10
CA GLU A 305 -28.11 16.76 -25.44
C GLU A 305 -27.37 17.45 -26.59
N LEU A 306 -26.04 17.42 -26.57
CA LEU A 306 -25.23 18.01 -27.62
C LEU A 306 -25.34 17.24 -28.95
N ARG A 307 -25.37 15.90 -28.91
CA ARG A 307 -25.60 15.06 -30.08
C ARG A 307 -26.95 15.32 -30.73
N GLU A 308 -27.97 15.55 -29.92
CA GLU A 308 -29.29 15.96 -30.41
C GLU A 308 -29.20 17.30 -31.15
N LYS A 309 -28.55 18.32 -30.57
CA LYS A 309 -28.37 19.65 -31.16
C LYS A 309 -27.61 19.63 -32.50
N VAL A 310 -26.59 18.77 -32.64
CA VAL A 310 -25.81 18.65 -33.88
C VAL A 310 -26.40 17.63 -34.89
N GLY A 311 -27.59 17.06 -34.60
CA GLY A 311 -28.26 16.10 -35.51
C GLY A 311 -27.71 14.69 -35.47
N GLN A 312 -26.85 14.34 -34.53
CA GLN A 312 -26.31 12.98 -34.33
C GLN A 312 -27.34 12.12 -33.57
N PHE A 313 -28.59 12.03 -34.08
CA PHE A 313 -29.74 11.46 -33.39
C PHE A 313 -29.53 10.00 -32.95
N ARG A 314 -28.87 9.15 -33.78
CA ARG A 314 -28.58 7.76 -33.37
C ARG A 314 -27.68 7.69 -32.13
N GLY A 315 -26.65 8.54 -32.05
CA GLY A 315 -25.78 8.62 -30.91
C GLY A 315 -26.49 9.16 -29.66
N ALA A 316 -27.36 10.16 -29.82
CA ALA A 316 -28.20 10.69 -28.75
C ALA A 316 -29.15 9.62 -28.19
N ILE A 317 -29.83 8.84 -29.06
CA ILE A 317 -30.71 7.74 -28.67
C ILE A 317 -29.94 6.69 -27.82
N ALA A 318 -28.73 6.35 -28.22
CA ALA A 318 -27.90 5.40 -27.47
C ALA A 318 -27.57 5.95 -26.06
N ASP A 319 -27.13 7.20 -25.96
CA ASP A 319 -26.81 7.83 -24.68
C ASP A 319 -28.05 7.95 -23.78
N TYR A 320 -29.21 8.43 -24.31
CA TYR A 320 -30.47 8.49 -23.55
C TYR A 320 -30.93 7.11 -23.11
N THR A 321 -30.71 6.06 -23.92
CA THR A 321 -31.09 4.69 -23.56
C THR A 321 -30.33 4.21 -22.34
N GLU A 322 -29.02 4.44 -22.28
CA GLU A 322 -28.21 4.08 -21.10
C GLU A 322 -28.62 4.91 -19.86
N LEU A 323 -28.93 6.19 -20.02
CA LEU A 323 -29.45 7.02 -18.93
C LEU A 323 -30.82 6.51 -18.41
N ILE A 324 -31.73 6.13 -19.28
CA ILE A 324 -33.03 5.58 -18.91
C ILE A 324 -32.90 4.21 -18.22
N LYS A 325 -31.91 3.38 -18.62
CA LYS A 325 -31.63 2.13 -17.92
C LYS A 325 -31.17 2.38 -16.49
N ALA A 326 -30.28 3.38 -16.30
CA ALA A 326 -29.79 3.77 -14.98
C ALA A 326 -30.87 4.45 -14.12
N TYR A 327 -31.75 5.24 -14.79
CA TYR A 327 -32.82 6.01 -14.15
C TYR A 327 -34.15 5.80 -14.88
N PRO A 328 -34.89 4.71 -14.60
CA PRO A 328 -36.16 4.40 -15.28
C PRO A 328 -37.25 5.49 -15.14
N ASN A 329 -37.13 6.34 -14.13
CA ASN A 329 -38.06 7.44 -13.87
C ASN A 329 -37.63 8.78 -14.50
N PHE A 330 -36.57 8.80 -15.31
CA PHE A 330 -36.08 10.00 -15.98
C PHE A 330 -36.94 10.40 -17.17
N VAL A 331 -38.11 11.03 -16.91
CA VAL A 331 -39.12 11.39 -17.91
C VAL A 331 -38.57 12.24 -19.05
N TYR A 332 -37.69 13.20 -18.75
CA TYR A 332 -37.05 14.03 -19.78
C TYR A 332 -36.23 13.18 -20.77
N GLY A 333 -35.54 12.16 -20.30
CA GLY A 333 -34.77 11.24 -21.15
C GLY A 333 -35.67 10.50 -22.16
N TYR A 334 -36.87 10.06 -21.74
CA TYR A 334 -37.86 9.45 -22.67
C TYR A 334 -38.34 10.48 -23.69
N MET A 335 -38.65 11.71 -23.26
CA MET A 335 -39.11 12.78 -24.16
C MET A 335 -38.04 13.13 -25.19
N ALA A 336 -36.81 13.35 -24.78
CA ALA A 336 -35.67 13.67 -25.66
C ALA A 336 -35.39 12.50 -26.63
N ARG A 337 -35.40 11.25 -26.13
CA ARG A 337 -35.23 10.06 -26.98
C ARG A 337 -36.36 9.91 -28.00
N ALA A 338 -37.62 10.18 -27.62
CA ALA A 338 -38.74 10.19 -28.55
C ALA A 338 -38.58 11.22 -29.67
N ASN A 339 -38.10 12.45 -29.31
CA ASN A 339 -37.82 13.47 -30.29
C ASN A 339 -36.72 13.04 -31.29
N CYS A 340 -35.63 12.46 -30.81
CA CYS A 340 -34.55 11.93 -31.64
C CYS A 340 -35.05 10.78 -32.56
N ARG A 341 -35.87 9.86 -32.02
CA ARG A 341 -36.48 8.75 -32.77
C ARG A 341 -37.38 9.24 -33.91
N ARG A 342 -38.20 10.25 -33.65
CA ARG A 342 -39.02 10.89 -34.71
C ARG A 342 -38.13 11.46 -35.83
N LYS A 343 -37.03 12.08 -35.51
CA LYS A 343 -36.10 12.67 -36.49
C LYS A 343 -35.43 11.63 -37.38
N ILE A 344 -35.28 10.38 -36.93
CA ILE A 344 -34.73 9.28 -37.75
C ILE A 344 -35.81 8.38 -38.36
N GLY A 345 -37.10 8.71 -38.18
CA GLY A 345 -38.22 7.97 -38.73
C GLY A 345 -38.71 6.77 -37.91
N ASP A 346 -38.18 6.54 -36.71
CA ASP A 346 -38.62 5.48 -35.77
C ASP A 346 -39.89 5.94 -35.03
N LYS A 347 -41.02 5.90 -35.74
CA LYS A 347 -42.34 6.32 -35.20
C LYS A 347 -42.83 5.41 -34.08
N GLU A 348 -42.57 4.11 -34.19
CA GLU A 348 -43.04 3.13 -33.20
C GLU A 348 -42.25 3.30 -31.87
N GLY A 349 -40.94 3.40 -31.95
CA GLY A 349 -40.10 3.65 -30.75
C GLY A 349 -40.42 4.98 -30.09
N ALA A 350 -40.71 6.04 -30.88
CA ALA A 350 -41.14 7.33 -30.34
C ALA A 350 -42.46 7.23 -29.58
N ALA A 351 -43.48 6.58 -30.16
CA ALA A 351 -44.79 6.40 -29.51
C ALA A 351 -44.70 5.61 -28.19
N LYS A 352 -43.83 4.61 -28.11
CA LYS A 352 -43.55 3.90 -26.85
C LYS A 352 -43.02 4.83 -25.77
N ASP A 353 -42.02 5.66 -26.08
CA ASP A 353 -41.45 6.62 -25.13
C ASP A 353 -42.51 7.68 -24.72
N GLU A 354 -43.29 8.21 -25.67
CA GLU A 354 -44.37 9.18 -25.42
C GLU A 354 -45.45 8.61 -24.50
N THR A 355 -45.77 7.32 -24.62
CA THR A 355 -46.70 6.66 -23.71
C THR A 355 -46.20 6.66 -22.28
N VAL A 356 -44.88 6.45 -22.07
CA VAL A 356 -44.26 6.54 -20.73
C VAL A 356 -44.37 7.96 -20.21
N VAL A 357 -44.04 8.96 -21.03
CA VAL A 357 -44.15 10.39 -20.65
C VAL A 357 -45.57 10.75 -20.25
N ALA A 358 -46.58 10.34 -21.05
CA ALA A 358 -47.97 10.64 -20.76
C ALA A 358 -48.45 9.99 -19.45
N ARG A 359 -48.04 8.75 -19.16
CA ARG A 359 -48.35 8.08 -17.89
C ARG A 359 -47.73 8.80 -16.70
N SER A 360 -46.48 9.22 -16.81
CA SER A 360 -45.75 9.90 -15.74
C SER A 360 -46.30 11.29 -15.42
N THR A 361 -46.90 12.00 -16.40
CA THR A 361 -47.53 13.31 -16.19
C THR A 361 -48.88 13.21 -15.47
N LEU A 362 -49.53 12.06 -15.52
CA LEU A 362 -50.80 11.78 -14.82
C LEU A 362 -50.58 11.33 -13.37
N ASP A 363 -49.37 10.92 -13.00
CA ASP A 363 -49.04 10.46 -11.65
C ASP A 363 -48.65 11.66 -10.76
N LEU A 364 -49.55 12.09 -9.89
CA LEU A 364 -49.42 13.24 -9.00
C LEU A 364 -48.23 13.10 -8.01
N THR A 365 -47.75 11.89 -7.75
CA THR A 365 -46.55 11.64 -6.90
C THR A 365 -45.27 12.18 -7.55
N TYR A 366 -45.25 12.30 -8.88
CA TYR A 366 -44.10 12.84 -9.64
C TYR A 366 -43.97 14.37 -9.53
N GLN A 367 -45.03 15.11 -9.24
CA GLN A 367 -44.99 16.58 -9.17
C GLN A 367 -44.46 17.11 -7.84
N GLN A 368 -44.42 16.28 -6.77
CA GLN A 368 -43.95 16.68 -5.44
C GLN A 368 -42.44 16.64 -5.29
N ASN A 369 -41.72 15.97 -6.18
CA ASN A 369 -40.25 15.83 -6.12
C ASN A 369 -39.50 16.76 -7.07
N LYS A 370 -39.99 18.01 -7.26
CA LYS A 370 -39.13 19.04 -7.89
C LYS A 370 -38.02 19.42 -6.94
N PRO A 371 -36.75 19.18 -7.28
CA PRO A 371 -35.63 19.64 -6.44
C PRO A 371 -35.69 21.16 -6.36
N LYS A 372 -35.61 21.69 -5.14
CA LYS A 372 -35.41 23.11 -4.92
C LYS A 372 -34.06 23.49 -5.50
N GLN A 373 -34.08 24.50 -6.38
CA GLN A 373 -32.90 25.12 -6.94
C GLN A 373 -31.96 25.55 -5.78
N ARG A 374 -30.93 24.78 -5.52
CA ARG A 374 -29.90 25.06 -4.54
C ARG A 374 -28.55 24.98 -5.22
N ASP A 375 -27.76 25.98 -4.98
CA ASP A 375 -26.34 26.19 -5.32
C ASP A 375 -25.81 25.63 -6.66
N ILE A 376 -25.22 26.54 -7.42
CA ILE A 376 -24.67 26.33 -8.76
C ILE A 376 -23.37 25.49 -8.73
N ARG A 377 -22.84 25.18 -7.55
CA ARG A 377 -21.58 24.46 -7.33
C ARG A 377 -21.79 23.22 -6.51
N HIS A 378 -21.18 22.12 -6.90
CA HIS A 378 -21.05 20.96 -6.04
C HIS A 378 -19.66 20.31 -6.20
N VAL A 379 -19.18 19.76 -5.10
CA VAL A 379 -17.92 19.01 -5.07
C VAL A 379 -18.13 17.65 -5.72
N ARG A 380 -17.23 17.25 -6.61
CA ARG A 380 -17.27 15.97 -7.30
C ARG A 380 -17.13 14.82 -6.30
N LYS A 381 -18.14 13.94 -6.25
CA LYS A 381 -18.05 12.64 -5.61
C LYS A 381 -17.96 11.54 -6.66
N ARG A 382 -17.12 10.54 -6.43
CA ARG A 382 -16.78 9.47 -7.40
C ARG A 382 -17.97 8.64 -7.88
N SER A 383 -19.14 8.78 -7.28
CA SER A 383 -20.35 8.00 -7.55
C SER A 383 -21.60 8.87 -7.62
N GLU A 384 -21.52 10.09 -8.20
CA GLU A 384 -22.68 10.96 -8.30
C GLU A 384 -23.67 10.48 -9.34
N HIS A 385 -24.92 10.32 -8.89
CA HIS A 385 -26.03 9.85 -9.69
C HIS A 385 -27.20 10.86 -9.75
N ALA A 386 -26.97 12.09 -9.27
CA ALA A 386 -27.98 13.14 -9.25
C ALA A 386 -28.05 13.85 -10.60
N LEU A 387 -29.01 13.47 -11.44
CA LEU A 387 -29.21 14.05 -12.78
C LEU A 387 -29.56 15.56 -12.75
N GLU A 388 -29.99 16.08 -11.60
CA GLU A 388 -30.29 17.51 -11.41
C GLU A 388 -29.05 18.41 -11.53
N GLN A 389 -27.85 17.83 -11.40
CA GLN A 389 -26.56 18.54 -11.38
C GLN A 389 -25.84 18.58 -12.73
N TYR A 390 -26.44 18.05 -13.79
CA TYR A 390 -25.80 17.88 -15.11
C TYR A 390 -25.32 19.17 -15.80
N ARG A 391 -25.83 20.33 -15.40
CA ARG A 391 -25.42 21.64 -15.94
C ARG A 391 -24.49 22.41 -15.02
N GLN A 392 -24.10 21.85 -13.87
CA GLN A 392 -23.23 22.51 -12.92
C GLN A 392 -21.76 22.22 -13.26
N PHE A 393 -20.91 23.25 -13.12
CA PHE A 393 -19.47 23.06 -13.18
C PHE A 393 -19.01 22.27 -11.97
N VAL A 394 -18.08 21.36 -12.19
CA VAL A 394 -17.53 20.50 -11.15
C VAL A 394 -16.30 21.15 -10.55
N GLU A 395 -16.25 21.25 -9.23
CA GLU A 395 -15.06 21.61 -8.47
C GLU A 395 -14.37 20.34 -7.98
N GLU A 396 -13.06 20.30 -8.05
CA GLU A 396 -12.29 19.27 -7.36
C GLU A 396 -12.42 19.51 -5.85
N ASP A 397 -12.56 18.42 -5.08
CA ASP A 397 -12.52 18.54 -3.62
C ASP A 397 -11.11 19.01 -3.23
N SER A 398 -10.92 20.30 -3.21
CA SER A 398 -9.68 20.95 -2.78
C SER A 398 -9.53 20.88 -1.25
N GLY A 399 -9.96 19.78 -0.62
CA GLY A 399 -9.65 19.49 0.77
C GLY A 399 -8.15 19.55 1.09
N LYS A 400 -7.34 19.83 0.09
CA LYS A 400 -5.93 20.25 0.18
C LYS A 400 -5.80 21.74 0.49
N VAL A 401 -6.37 22.14 1.61
CA VAL A 401 -5.85 23.34 2.27
C VAL A 401 -4.43 23.01 2.69
N LEU A 402 -3.44 23.42 1.87
CA LEU A 402 -2.00 23.30 2.15
C LEU A 402 -1.62 21.89 2.68
N ASP A 403 -1.19 20.99 1.80
CA ASP A 403 -0.50 19.77 2.19
C ASP A 403 0.88 20.15 2.78
N ILE A 404 0.86 20.65 4.02
CA ILE A 404 2.04 21.08 4.77
C ILE A 404 2.88 19.86 5.19
N LEU A 405 2.31 18.65 5.15
CA LEU A 405 2.96 17.40 5.51
C LEU A 405 3.65 16.73 4.31
N GLY A 406 3.33 17.12 3.07
CA GLY A 406 3.82 16.49 1.84
C GLY A 406 5.33 16.57 1.58
N ASP A 407 6.07 17.45 2.27
CA ASP A 407 7.53 17.60 2.09
C ASP A 407 8.39 16.55 2.83
N LEU A 408 7.77 15.56 3.49
CA LEU A 408 8.47 14.58 4.33
C LEU A 408 8.69 13.20 3.66
N TYR A 409 8.29 13.00 2.39
CA TYR A 409 8.31 11.68 1.77
C TYR A 409 9.66 11.31 1.17
N GLY A 410 10.24 10.22 1.72
CA GLY A 410 11.39 9.51 1.13
C GLY A 410 11.01 8.71 -0.12
N LYS A 411 11.96 8.53 -1.05
CA LYS A 411 11.75 7.77 -2.29
C LYS A 411 11.71 6.27 -2.00
N VAL A 412 10.60 5.59 -2.32
CA VAL A 412 10.46 4.14 -2.24
C VAL A 412 10.29 3.55 -3.63
N GLN A 413 10.94 2.40 -3.88
CA GLN A 413 10.81 1.69 -5.15
C GLN A 413 9.41 1.08 -5.29
N ASN A 414 8.63 1.57 -6.26
CA ASN A 414 7.28 1.07 -6.56
C ASN A 414 7.34 -0.25 -7.33
N ARG A 415 7.25 -1.40 -6.63
CA ARG A 415 6.88 -2.68 -7.22
C ARG A 415 5.46 -3.04 -6.80
N LYS A 416 4.64 -3.54 -7.74
CA LYS A 416 3.34 -4.15 -7.39
C LYS A 416 3.60 -5.28 -6.40
N ALA A 417 3.00 -5.22 -5.22
CA ALA A 417 3.08 -6.26 -4.23
C ALA A 417 1.99 -7.29 -4.49
N GLU A 418 2.38 -8.55 -4.60
CA GLU A 418 1.45 -9.66 -4.69
C GLU A 418 0.97 -10.01 -3.28
N GLN A 419 -0.37 -10.04 -3.10
CA GLN A 419 -1.02 -10.38 -1.82
C GLN A 419 -1.21 -11.89 -1.69
N GLU A 420 -0.21 -12.67 -2.12
CA GLU A 420 -0.26 -14.11 -2.02
C GLU A 420 0.45 -14.60 -0.76
N PRO A 421 -0.15 -15.54 -0.01
CA PRO A 421 0.49 -16.13 1.14
C PRO A 421 1.69 -17.00 0.72
N LEU A 422 2.70 -17.03 1.56
CA LEU A 422 3.84 -17.92 1.38
C LEU A 422 3.38 -19.37 1.60
N PRO A 423 3.91 -20.33 0.81
CA PRO A 423 3.53 -21.72 0.89
C PRO A 423 4.03 -22.42 2.17
N MET A 424 3.63 -23.69 2.34
CA MET A 424 4.06 -24.53 3.45
C MET A 424 5.56 -24.81 3.38
N PHE A 425 6.18 -25.01 4.54
CA PHE A 425 7.53 -25.58 4.61
C PHE A 425 7.53 -27.04 4.17
N GLU A 426 8.47 -27.37 3.32
CA GLU A 426 8.73 -28.72 2.85
C GLU A 426 10.23 -28.99 2.66
N LEU A 427 10.61 -30.25 2.62
CA LEU A 427 11.96 -30.65 2.23
C LEU A 427 12.12 -30.52 0.72
N THR A 428 13.18 -29.82 0.30
CA THR A 428 13.48 -29.59 -1.11
C THR A 428 14.98 -29.48 -1.34
N MET A 429 15.44 -29.75 -2.56
CA MET A 429 16.83 -29.52 -2.98
C MET A 429 16.97 -28.11 -3.53
N GLN A 430 17.89 -27.31 -2.98
CA GLN A 430 18.14 -25.93 -3.43
C GLN A 430 19.56 -25.71 -3.90
N ASN A 431 19.73 -24.78 -4.85
CA ASN A 431 21.02 -24.39 -5.40
C ASN A 431 21.72 -23.38 -4.44
N ARG A 432 22.97 -23.65 -4.05
CA ARG A 432 23.74 -22.80 -3.11
C ARG A 432 24.03 -21.41 -3.67
N SER A 433 24.16 -21.27 -5.00
CA SER A 433 24.46 -20.00 -5.67
C SER A 433 23.25 -19.07 -5.81
N LYS A 434 22.03 -19.60 -5.75
CA LYS A 434 20.79 -18.84 -5.92
C LYS A 434 20.16 -18.45 -4.58
N ARG A 435 20.95 -18.07 -3.59
CA ARG A 435 20.43 -17.53 -2.32
C ARG A 435 19.59 -16.27 -2.57
N LYS A 436 18.37 -16.46 -3.00
CA LYS A 436 17.30 -15.50 -2.73
C LYS A 436 16.84 -15.78 -1.31
N HIS A 437 16.72 -14.73 -0.53
CA HIS A 437 16.36 -14.61 0.88
C HIS A 437 15.16 -15.47 1.36
N ALA A 438 15.14 -16.75 1.08
CA ALA A 438 14.22 -17.69 1.69
C ALA A 438 14.85 -18.16 3.00
N ALA A 439 14.16 -17.92 4.11
CA ALA A 439 14.59 -18.47 5.38
C ALA A 439 14.60 -19.99 5.25
N THR A 440 15.78 -20.56 5.36
CA THR A 440 15.93 -22.01 5.51
C THR A 440 15.85 -22.33 7.00
N ALA A 441 14.86 -23.10 7.39
CA ALA A 441 14.73 -23.56 8.75
C ALA A 441 15.93 -24.45 9.12
N PHE A 442 16.59 -24.13 10.21
CA PHE A 442 17.62 -25.00 10.76
C PHE A 442 16.96 -26.12 11.55
N LEU A 443 16.93 -27.31 10.99
CA LEU A 443 16.48 -28.52 11.65
C LEU A 443 17.69 -29.43 11.90
N PRO A 444 18.00 -29.76 13.17
CA PRO A 444 19.13 -30.64 13.49
C PRO A 444 19.07 -31.99 12.79
N GLU A 445 17.87 -32.50 12.56
CA GLU A 445 17.58 -33.80 11.91
C GLU A 445 18.02 -33.86 10.45
N LEU A 446 18.20 -32.68 9.79
CA LEU A 446 18.68 -32.62 8.42
C LEU A 446 20.12 -33.08 8.26
N LYS A 447 20.95 -33.09 9.33
CA LYS A 447 22.35 -33.54 9.27
C LYS A 447 22.48 -34.97 8.80
N ASP A 448 21.55 -35.82 9.21
CA ASP A 448 21.58 -37.24 8.87
C ASP A 448 20.99 -37.53 7.48
N LEU A 449 20.43 -36.53 6.81
CA LEU A 449 19.79 -36.63 5.50
C LEU A 449 20.61 -35.96 4.37
N GLN A 450 21.78 -35.39 4.64
CA GLN A 450 22.59 -34.61 3.70
C GLN A 450 23.36 -35.43 2.67
N ILE A 451 22.98 -36.70 2.46
CA ILE A 451 23.67 -37.62 1.51
C ILE A 451 23.52 -37.17 0.04
N LEU A 452 22.51 -36.36 -0.26
CA LEU A 452 22.29 -35.77 -1.58
C LEU A 452 23.03 -34.45 -1.79
N ASP A 453 23.63 -33.89 -0.74
CA ASP A 453 24.33 -32.61 -0.80
C ASP A 453 25.53 -32.64 -1.72
N THR A 454 25.67 -31.58 -2.51
CA THR A 454 26.80 -31.33 -3.39
C THR A 454 27.38 -29.91 -3.13
N PRO A 455 28.54 -29.56 -3.71
CA PRO A 455 29.04 -28.19 -3.62
C PRO A 455 28.04 -27.17 -4.15
N GLU A 456 27.19 -27.52 -5.11
CA GLU A 456 26.23 -26.65 -5.78
C GLU A 456 24.84 -26.71 -5.19
N ARG A 457 24.42 -27.88 -4.63
CA ARG A 457 23.05 -28.10 -4.15
C ARG A 457 23.04 -28.74 -2.76
N HIS A 458 22.01 -28.45 -1.98
CA HIS A 458 21.84 -28.99 -0.64
C HIS A 458 20.36 -29.20 -0.29
N LEU A 459 20.09 -30.15 0.57
CA LEU A 459 18.78 -30.43 1.13
C LEU A 459 18.43 -29.34 2.16
N VAL A 460 17.25 -28.75 2.02
CA VAL A 460 16.75 -27.72 2.94
C VAL A 460 15.29 -27.94 3.28
N PHE A 461 14.86 -27.40 4.40
CA PHE A 461 13.46 -27.26 4.77
C PHE A 461 13.04 -25.79 4.54
N SER A 462 12.19 -25.54 3.54
CA SER A 462 11.93 -24.20 3.04
C SER A 462 10.50 -24.06 2.50
N THR A 463 10.00 -22.84 2.47
CA THR A 463 8.75 -22.47 1.78
C THR A 463 8.92 -22.31 0.28
N VAL A 464 10.16 -22.25 -0.22
CA VAL A 464 10.47 -22.11 -1.65
C VAL A 464 10.92 -23.44 -2.20
N ALA A 465 10.04 -24.12 -2.93
CA ALA A 465 10.44 -25.22 -3.78
C ALA A 465 11.12 -24.64 -5.04
N GLU A 466 12.44 -24.76 -5.14
CA GLU A 466 13.09 -24.52 -6.43
C GLU A 466 12.67 -25.62 -7.40
N ILE A 467 12.04 -25.22 -8.50
CA ILE A 467 11.85 -26.08 -9.66
C ILE A 467 13.23 -26.25 -10.29
N GLY A 468 13.96 -27.30 -9.86
CA GLY A 468 15.26 -27.64 -10.42
C GLY A 468 15.14 -28.07 -11.90
N ASN A 469 16.24 -28.06 -12.61
CA ASN A 469 16.32 -28.70 -13.92
C ASN A 469 16.03 -30.21 -13.72
N ILE A 470 15.17 -30.79 -14.58
CA ILE A 470 14.83 -32.24 -14.54
C ILE A 470 16.10 -33.09 -14.59
N ASP A 471 17.14 -32.67 -15.30
CA ASP A 471 18.41 -33.39 -15.37
C ASP A 471 19.14 -33.41 -14.02
N GLU A 472 19.06 -32.35 -13.22
CA GLU A 472 19.61 -32.30 -11.85
C GLU A 472 18.83 -33.23 -10.93
N ALA A 473 17.50 -33.26 -11.04
CA ALA A 473 16.66 -34.19 -10.25
C ALA A 473 16.91 -35.65 -10.59
N ARG A 474 17.19 -35.98 -11.87
CA ARG A 474 17.61 -37.35 -12.30
C ARG A 474 18.98 -37.73 -11.73
N GLN A 475 19.91 -36.76 -11.63
CA GLN A 475 21.20 -37.02 -10.95
C GLN A 475 21.01 -37.28 -9.47
N ASP A 476 20.12 -36.54 -8.79
CA ASP A 476 19.79 -36.81 -7.39
C ASP A 476 19.12 -38.19 -7.22
N GLU A 477 18.26 -38.61 -8.14
CA GLU A 477 17.67 -39.95 -8.17
C GLU A 477 18.74 -41.04 -8.29
N SER A 478 19.72 -40.87 -9.18
CA SER A 478 20.82 -41.81 -9.36
C SER A 478 21.72 -41.89 -8.12
N ARG A 479 22.00 -40.77 -7.46
CA ARG A 479 22.77 -40.70 -6.20
C ARG A 479 22.02 -41.42 -5.06
N LEU A 480 20.71 -41.14 -4.94
CA LEU A 480 19.88 -41.78 -3.94
C LEU A 480 19.82 -43.30 -4.14
N ALA A 481 19.67 -43.77 -5.38
CA ALA A 481 19.68 -45.20 -5.70
C ALA A 481 20.98 -45.89 -5.28
N ALA A 482 22.14 -45.25 -5.50
CA ALA A 482 23.44 -45.76 -5.06
C ALA A 482 23.60 -45.79 -3.52
N ALA A 483 22.96 -44.86 -2.81
CA ALA A 483 23.08 -44.71 -1.36
C ALA A 483 21.98 -45.44 -0.56
N ARG A 484 20.91 -45.89 -1.22
CA ARG A 484 19.68 -46.40 -0.57
C ARG A 484 19.91 -47.60 0.37
N THR A 485 20.87 -48.43 0.07
CA THR A 485 21.21 -49.61 0.91
C THR A 485 21.97 -49.25 2.19
N ALA A 486 22.59 -48.07 2.24
CA ALA A 486 23.32 -47.57 3.40
C ALA A 486 22.43 -46.71 4.33
N LEU A 487 21.24 -46.32 3.89
CA LEU A 487 20.31 -45.49 4.63
C LEU A 487 19.32 -46.30 5.46
N ALA A 488 18.91 -45.74 6.61
CA ALA A 488 17.74 -46.27 7.32
C ALA A 488 16.51 -46.22 6.41
N PRO A 489 15.58 -47.20 6.47
CA PRO A 489 14.44 -47.28 5.56
C PRO A 489 13.60 -45.98 5.52
N ALA A 490 13.37 -45.37 6.67
CA ALA A 490 12.61 -44.12 6.78
C ALA A 490 13.33 -42.94 6.09
N ALA A 491 14.65 -42.80 6.30
CA ALA A 491 15.45 -41.77 5.67
C ALA A 491 15.53 -41.93 4.15
N GLY A 492 15.71 -43.17 3.68
CA GLY A 492 15.71 -43.49 2.25
C GLY A 492 14.40 -43.18 1.56
N ALA A 493 13.27 -43.52 2.18
CA ALA A 493 11.94 -43.22 1.67
C ALA A 493 11.65 -41.68 1.72
N LEU A 494 12.05 -40.98 2.79
CA LEU A 494 11.87 -39.54 2.90
C LEU A 494 12.64 -38.79 1.80
N LEU A 495 13.90 -39.14 1.56
CA LEU A 495 14.69 -38.55 0.46
C LEU A 495 14.13 -38.93 -0.92
N ALA A 496 13.59 -40.14 -1.08
CA ALA A 496 12.91 -40.55 -2.31
C ALA A 496 11.69 -39.63 -2.59
N SER A 497 10.92 -39.32 -1.55
CA SER A 497 9.78 -38.42 -1.70
C SER A 497 10.19 -37.01 -2.21
N VAL A 498 11.33 -36.48 -1.75
CA VAL A 498 11.87 -35.20 -2.20
C VAL A 498 12.31 -35.26 -3.66
N VAL A 499 13.02 -36.33 -4.04
CA VAL A 499 13.50 -36.53 -5.43
C VAL A 499 12.32 -36.71 -6.38
N GLN A 500 11.33 -37.53 -6.02
CA GLN A 500 10.15 -37.72 -6.87
C GLN A 500 9.31 -36.44 -7.00
N ALA A 501 9.20 -35.64 -5.94
CA ALA A 501 8.57 -34.33 -6.02
C ALA A 501 9.32 -33.37 -6.98
N SER A 502 10.64 -33.38 -6.98
CA SER A 502 11.49 -32.63 -7.91
C SER A 502 11.37 -33.10 -9.36
N LEU A 503 10.98 -34.33 -9.59
CA LEU A 503 10.67 -34.93 -10.91
C LEU A 503 9.21 -34.75 -11.31
N TYR A 504 8.40 -34.02 -10.53
CA TYR A 504 6.95 -33.83 -10.70
C TYR A 504 6.10 -35.12 -10.58
N ASN A 505 6.67 -36.19 -10.06
CA ASN A 505 5.97 -37.47 -9.79
C ASN A 505 5.29 -37.43 -8.42
N TYR A 506 4.28 -36.58 -8.26
CA TYR A 506 3.67 -36.31 -6.95
C TYR A 506 3.00 -37.55 -6.31
N GLU A 507 2.40 -38.43 -7.09
CA GLU A 507 1.82 -39.66 -6.55
C GLU A 507 2.90 -40.58 -5.95
N ALA A 508 4.02 -40.76 -6.65
CA ALA A 508 5.16 -41.49 -6.14
C ALA A 508 5.78 -40.81 -4.91
N ALA A 509 5.89 -39.47 -4.95
CA ALA A 509 6.38 -38.69 -3.81
C ALA A 509 5.51 -38.87 -2.56
N ILE A 510 4.19 -38.87 -2.70
CA ILE A 510 3.24 -39.11 -1.61
C ILE A 510 3.40 -40.55 -1.08
N ALA A 511 3.49 -41.56 -1.95
CA ALA A 511 3.65 -42.94 -1.54
C ALA A 511 4.96 -43.15 -0.76
N GLU A 512 6.07 -42.57 -1.19
CA GLU A 512 7.36 -42.63 -0.48
C GLU A 512 7.31 -41.86 0.86
N ALA A 513 6.65 -40.69 0.93
CA ALA A 513 6.46 -39.97 2.18
C ALA A 513 5.58 -40.78 3.19
N GLU A 514 4.54 -41.48 2.71
CA GLU A 514 3.75 -42.40 3.54
C GLU A 514 4.57 -43.58 4.05
N ALA A 515 5.44 -44.14 3.20
CA ALA A 515 6.35 -45.20 3.60
C ALA A 515 7.34 -44.72 4.66
N ALA A 516 7.89 -43.53 4.51
CA ALA A 516 8.76 -42.89 5.50
C ALA A 516 8.03 -42.69 6.84
N ALA A 517 6.81 -42.16 6.83
CA ALA A 517 6.01 -41.93 8.03
C ALA A 517 5.57 -43.22 8.74
N LYS A 518 5.44 -44.33 8.00
CA LYS A 518 5.19 -45.65 8.58
C LYS A 518 6.46 -46.31 9.17
N ALA A 519 7.60 -46.05 8.56
CA ALA A 519 8.89 -46.62 9.00
C ALA A 519 9.44 -45.88 10.22
N ASP A 520 9.17 -44.60 10.36
CA ASP A 520 9.53 -43.79 11.53
C ASP A 520 8.29 -43.05 12.07
N THR A 521 7.68 -43.67 13.09
CA THR A 521 6.46 -43.16 13.73
C THR A 521 6.72 -42.10 14.80
N LEU A 522 7.99 -41.86 15.14
CA LEU A 522 8.40 -40.90 16.17
C LEU A 522 8.91 -39.58 15.57
N SER A 523 9.22 -39.57 14.30
CA SER A 523 9.69 -38.36 13.60
C SER A 523 8.54 -37.55 12.99
N ARG A 524 8.61 -36.25 13.19
CA ARG A 524 7.66 -35.28 12.59
C ARG A 524 7.93 -34.97 11.12
N LEU A 525 9.22 -35.07 10.67
CA LEU A 525 9.62 -34.67 9.33
C LEU A 525 8.89 -35.41 8.20
N PRO A 526 8.77 -36.76 8.24
CA PRO A 526 8.01 -37.49 7.22
C PRO A 526 6.54 -37.06 7.17
N LEU A 527 5.92 -36.74 8.34
CA LEU A 527 4.54 -36.29 8.40
C LEU A 527 4.40 -34.88 7.83
N MET A 528 5.35 -33.99 8.09
CA MET A 528 5.33 -32.63 7.52
C MET A 528 5.52 -32.65 6.00
N GLN A 529 6.44 -33.46 5.49
CA GLN A 529 6.64 -33.67 4.05
C GLN A 529 5.39 -34.23 3.37
N LEU A 530 4.80 -35.27 3.98
CA LEU A 530 3.56 -35.85 3.48
C LEU A 530 2.41 -34.84 3.44
N ALA A 531 2.24 -34.04 4.48
CA ALA A 531 1.20 -33.02 4.53
C ALA A 531 1.40 -31.94 3.46
N ALA A 532 2.63 -31.48 3.25
CA ALA A 532 2.95 -30.49 2.22
C ALA A 532 2.66 -31.02 0.80
N LEU A 533 3.04 -32.28 0.52
CA LEU A 533 2.74 -32.93 -0.75
C LEU A 533 1.23 -33.16 -0.98
N LEU A 534 0.48 -33.54 0.05
CA LEU A 534 -0.97 -33.71 -0.02
C LEU A 534 -1.70 -32.36 -0.22
N ALA A 535 -1.16 -31.25 0.32
CA ALA A 535 -1.73 -29.90 0.19
C ALA A 535 -1.46 -29.29 -1.19
N ARG A 536 -0.48 -29.75 -1.95
CA ARG A 536 -0.23 -29.28 -3.31
C ARG A 536 -1.42 -29.62 -4.21
N GLN A 537 -1.95 -28.61 -4.88
CA GLN A 537 -2.88 -28.84 -5.99
C GLN A 537 -2.05 -29.38 -7.16
N THR A 538 -2.23 -30.64 -7.51
CA THR A 538 -1.61 -31.21 -8.72
C THR A 538 -2.30 -30.57 -9.93
N PRO A 539 -1.58 -29.89 -10.86
CA PRO A 539 -2.14 -29.63 -12.16
C PRO A 539 -2.35 -30.98 -12.86
N ALA A 540 -3.58 -31.33 -13.18
CA ALA A 540 -3.81 -32.30 -14.22
C ALA A 540 -3.34 -31.67 -15.54
N ASP A 541 -2.37 -32.32 -16.18
CA ASP A 541 -1.93 -32.05 -17.56
C ASP A 541 -1.37 -30.62 -17.84
N GLY A 542 -0.16 -30.32 -17.37
CA GLY A 542 0.77 -29.38 -18.04
C GLY A 542 0.29 -27.95 -18.31
N ILE A 543 -0.86 -27.50 -17.83
CA ILE A 543 -1.44 -26.17 -18.05
C ILE A 543 -1.61 -25.46 -16.71
N ALA A 544 -1.19 -24.19 -16.67
CA ALA A 544 -1.12 -23.32 -15.51
C ALA A 544 -2.25 -23.50 -14.48
N ALA A 545 -1.85 -23.59 -13.21
CA ALA A 545 -2.68 -23.89 -12.03
C ALA A 545 -3.78 -22.85 -11.69
N ASP A 546 -4.08 -21.88 -12.54
CA ASP A 546 -4.97 -20.77 -12.24
C ASP A 546 -6.47 -21.06 -12.36
N LYS A 547 -6.91 -22.27 -12.74
CA LYS A 547 -8.33 -22.52 -13.01
C LYS A 547 -8.89 -23.90 -12.64
N ALA A 548 -8.27 -24.66 -11.75
CA ALA A 548 -8.94 -25.85 -11.23
C ALA A 548 -9.79 -25.50 -10.00
N PRO A 549 -11.11 -25.75 -9.97
CA PRO A 549 -11.91 -25.44 -8.81
C PRO A 549 -11.45 -26.29 -7.61
N ALA A 550 -11.20 -25.63 -6.48
CA ALA A 550 -10.87 -26.26 -5.18
C ALA A 550 -11.99 -27.19 -4.63
N SER A 551 -13.01 -27.45 -5.41
CA SER A 551 -14.27 -28.11 -5.05
C SER A 551 -14.37 -29.58 -5.49
N SER A 552 -13.29 -30.23 -5.99
CA SER A 552 -13.39 -31.65 -6.28
C SER A 552 -13.33 -32.44 -4.96
N GLU A 553 -14.18 -33.47 -4.82
CA GLU A 553 -14.24 -34.36 -3.67
C GLU A 553 -12.87 -35.00 -3.36
N ALA A 554 -12.07 -35.24 -4.37
CA ALA A 554 -10.70 -35.74 -4.26
C ALA A 554 -9.74 -34.71 -3.63
N ALA A 555 -9.89 -33.41 -3.96
CA ALA A 555 -9.08 -32.33 -3.36
C ALA A 555 -9.43 -32.17 -1.88
N LEU A 556 -10.71 -32.21 -1.54
CA LEU A 556 -11.17 -32.14 -0.15
C LEU A 556 -10.68 -33.32 0.68
N THR A 557 -10.71 -34.53 0.13
CA THR A 557 -10.20 -35.75 0.79
C THR A 557 -8.70 -35.65 1.06
N ARG A 558 -7.90 -35.20 0.09
CA ARG A 558 -6.46 -34.95 0.27
C ARG A 558 -6.19 -33.89 1.32
N SER A 559 -6.91 -32.77 1.29
CA SER A 559 -6.78 -31.69 2.26
C SER A 559 -7.14 -32.14 3.68
N ASN A 560 -8.18 -32.97 3.85
CA ASN A 560 -8.54 -33.59 5.14
C ASN A 560 -7.43 -34.52 5.65
N LYS A 561 -6.85 -35.35 4.76
CA LYS A 561 -5.72 -36.23 5.09
C LYS A 561 -4.48 -35.41 5.49
N ALA A 562 -4.20 -34.32 4.82
CA ALA A 562 -3.12 -33.40 5.18
C ALA A 562 -3.31 -32.81 6.58
N LEU A 563 -4.53 -32.34 6.92
CA LEU A 563 -4.84 -31.87 8.28
C LEU A 563 -4.61 -32.93 9.34
N GLN A 564 -5.17 -34.12 9.14
CA GLN A 564 -4.97 -35.27 10.06
C GLN A 564 -3.49 -35.62 10.24
N THR A 565 -2.70 -35.46 9.17
CA THR A 565 -1.26 -35.74 9.20
C THR A 565 -0.53 -34.68 10.02
N LEU A 566 -0.90 -33.41 9.88
CA LEU A 566 -0.34 -32.30 10.69
C LEU A 566 -0.77 -32.41 12.17
N ASP A 567 -2.00 -32.83 12.45
CA ASP A 567 -2.46 -33.08 13.82
C ASP A 567 -1.66 -34.21 14.49
N LYS A 568 -1.33 -35.27 13.75
CA LYS A 568 -0.41 -36.32 14.24
C LYS A 568 1.00 -35.78 14.49
N ALA A 569 1.53 -34.97 13.58
CA ALA A 569 2.84 -34.33 13.76
C ALA A 569 2.85 -33.40 14.99
N LEU A 570 1.76 -32.67 15.22
CA LEU A 570 1.60 -31.80 16.38
C LEU A 570 1.50 -32.58 17.69
N ALA A 571 0.87 -33.76 17.69
CA ALA A 571 0.83 -34.65 18.85
C ALA A 571 2.24 -35.14 19.23
N LEU A 572 3.12 -35.37 18.25
CA LEU A 572 4.52 -35.73 18.49
C LEU A 572 5.37 -34.54 18.95
N SER A 573 5.09 -33.33 18.45
CA SER A 573 5.91 -32.14 18.69
C SER A 573 5.03 -30.91 18.91
N PRO A 574 4.36 -30.76 20.06
CA PRO A 574 3.40 -29.67 20.31
C PRO A 574 4.06 -28.28 20.47
N GLY A 575 5.40 -28.25 20.54
CA GLY A 575 6.17 -26.98 20.61
C GLY A 575 6.72 -26.50 19.27
N ASP A 576 6.46 -27.19 18.17
CA ASP A 576 7.06 -26.90 16.87
C ASP A 576 6.31 -25.81 16.11
N ALA A 577 6.97 -24.68 15.88
CA ALA A 577 6.41 -23.54 15.15
C ALA A 577 6.07 -23.85 13.69
N TYR A 578 6.85 -24.71 13.03
CA TYR A 578 6.67 -25.03 11.62
C TYR A 578 5.42 -25.90 11.36
N ILE A 579 5.04 -26.74 12.33
CA ILE A 579 3.82 -27.54 12.20
C ILE A 579 2.59 -26.63 12.27
N TYR A 580 2.55 -25.70 13.23
CA TYR A 580 1.49 -24.69 13.31
C TYR A 580 1.45 -23.84 12.04
N TYR A 581 2.60 -23.39 11.55
CA TYR A 581 2.68 -22.63 10.31
C TYR A 581 2.08 -23.40 9.12
N ASN A 582 2.51 -24.64 8.91
CA ASN A 582 2.02 -25.47 7.81
C ASN A 582 0.51 -25.72 7.93
N ARG A 583 0.00 -25.95 9.14
CA ARG A 583 -1.44 -26.14 9.35
C ARG A 583 -2.23 -24.85 9.11
N GLY A 584 -1.69 -23.70 9.52
CA GLY A 584 -2.22 -22.36 9.20
C GLY A 584 -2.30 -22.11 7.69
N CYS A 585 -1.27 -22.47 6.92
CA CYS A 585 -1.30 -22.39 5.45
C CYS A 585 -2.42 -23.26 4.85
N LEU A 586 -2.62 -24.46 5.38
CA LEU A 586 -3.67 -25.36 4.91
C LEU A 586 -5.08 -24.81 5.25
N TYR A 587 -5.28 -24.21 6.43
CA TYR A 587 -6.52 -23.50 6.77
C TYR A 587 -6.77 -22.31 5.84
N MET A 588 -5.73 -21.53 5.49
CA MET A 588 -5.87 -20.46 4.49
C MET A 588 -6.33 -20.97 3.12
N GLN A 589 -5.75 -22.08 2.64
CA GLN A 589 -6.16 -22.69 1.37
C GLN A 589 -7.62 -23.17 1.40
N ARG A 590 -8.11 -23.56 2.57
CA ARG A 590 -9.50 -24.00 2.79
C ARG A 590 -10.48 -22.83 3.01
N GLY A 591 -9.96 -21.60 3.14
CA GLY A 591 -10.76 -20.42 3.46
C GLY A 591 -11.14 -20.28 4.94
N ASP A 592 -10.60 -21.12 5.83
CA ASP A 592 -10.80 -20.98 7.27
C ASP A 592 -9.82 -19.96 7.87
N ILE A 593 -10.14 -18.70 7.63
CA ILE A 593 -9.30 -17.55 8.00
C ILE A 593 -9.07 -17.46 9.51
N LYS A 594 -10.07 -17.85 10.33
CA LYS A 594 -9.97 -17.80 11.80
C LYS A 594 -8.98 -18.85 12.33
N ALA A 595 -9.12 -20.10 11.91
CA ALA A 595 -8.21 -21.17 12.31
C ALA A 595 -6.77 -20.89 11.83
N ALA A 596 -6.62 -20.31 10.62
CA ALA A 596 -5.31 -19.89 10.12
C ALA A 596 -4.67 -18.82 11.01
N ALA A 597 -5.42 -17.79 11.42
CA ALA A 597 -4.93 -16.74 12.32
C ALA A 597 -4.46 -17.29 13.67
N GLU A 598 -5.22 -18.22 14.26
CA GLU A 598 -4.86 -18.88 15.51
C GLU A 598 -3.56 -19.68 15.37
N ASP A 599 -3.41 -20.46 14.31
CA ASP A 599 -2.22 -21.28 14.10
C ASP A 599 -0.98 -20.44 13.78
N PHE A 600 -1.09 -19.39 12.95
CA PHE A 600 0.04 -18.45 12.75
C PHE A 600 0.41 -17.72 14.04
N THR A 601 -0.57 -17.40 14.90
CA THR A 601 -0.28 -16.81 16.21
C THR A 601 0.50 -17.76 17.08
N ARG A 602 0.11 -19.04 17.14
CA ARG A 602 0.88 -20.07 17.86
C ARG A 602 2.28 -20.27 17.27
N ALA A 603 2.41 -20.21 15.94
CA ALA A 603 3.70 -20.31 15.28
C ALA A 603 4.66 -19.20 15.72
N VAL A 604 4.23 -17.92 15.73
CA VAL A 604 5.09 -16.82 16.17
C VAL A 604 5.34 -16.80 17.68
N GLU A 605 4.44 -17.34 18.48
CA GLU A 605 4.66 -17.55 19.93
C GLU A 605 5.74 -18.60 20.20
N LYS A 606 5.79 -19.67 19.38
CA LYS A 606 6.78 -20.73 19.51
C LYS A 606 8.15 -20.34 18.92
N ASP A 607 8.16 -19.66 17.78
CA ASP A 607 9.38 -19.07 17.21
C ASP A 607 9.13 -17.60 16.78
N PRO A 608 9.50 -16.64 17.63
CA PRO A 608 9.38 -15.20 17.30
C PRO A 608 10.25 -14.74 16.12
N ARG A 609 11.11 -15.61 15.56
CA ARG A 609 11.95 -15.32 14.39
C ARG A 609 11.41 -15.93 13.10
N LEU A 610 10.28 -16.62 13.14
CA LEU A 610 9.65 -17.23 11.97
C LEU A 610 8.96 -16.12 11.13
N ALA A 611 9.73 -15.53 10.21
CA ALA A 611 9.31 -14.41 9.39
C ALA A 611 8.08 -14.71 8.54
N GLU A 612 8.00 -15.93 8.01
CA GLU A 612 6.92 -16.42 7.16
C GLU A 612 5.58 -16.45 7.91
N ALA A 613 5.61 -16.76 9.21
CA ALA A 613 4.39 -16.80 10.02
C ALA A 613 3.84 -15.38 10.25
N TYR A 614 4.69 -14.40 10.47
CA TYR A 614 4.27 -12.99 10.51
C TYR A 614 3.70 -12.56 9.16
N PHE A 615 4.38 -12.89 8.07
CA PHE A 615 3.93 -12.50 6.73
C PHE A 615 2.53 -13.07 6.43
N ASN A 616 2.33 -14.37 6.62
CA ASN A 616 1.04 -15.00 6.35
C ASN A 616 -0.04 -14.53 7.34
N ARG A 617 0.28 -14.29 8.62
CA ARG A 617 -0.66 -13.70 9.57
C ARG A 617 -1.06 -12.28 9.16
N GLY A 618 -0.13 -11.49 8.64
CA GLY A 618 -0.40 -10.18 8.06
C GLY A 618 -1.36 -10.24 6.87
N ILE A 619 -1.20 -11.23 5.97
CA ILE A 619 -2.16 -11.48 4.87
C ILE A 619 -3.55 -11.85 5.42
N VAL A 620 -3.61 -12.70 6.45
CA VAL A 620 -4.88 -13.07 7.11
C VAL A 620 -5.55 -11.84 7.72
N ALA A 621 -4.81 -11.02 8.45
CA ALA A 621 -5.31 -9.78 9.05
C ALA A 621 -5.84 -8.81 7.99
N LEU A 622 -5.12 -8.65 6.87
CA LEU A 622 -5.54 -7.80 5.76
C LEU A 622 -6.86 -8.29 5.13
N ARG A 623 -6.99 -9.61 4.90
CA ARG A 623 -8.24 -10.22 4.39
C ARG A 623 -9.42 -10.10 5.37
N SER A 624 -9.12 -10.00 6.67
CA SER A 624 -10.12 -9.79 7.73
C SER A 624 -10.45 -8.31 7.96
N GLY A 625 -9.79 -7.38 7.25
CA GLY A 625 -10.00 -5.93 7.38
C GLY A 625 -9.23 -5.28 8.53
N ASP A 626 -8.42 -6.03 9.30
CA ASP A 626 -7.58 -5.46 10.36
C ASP A 626 -6.24 -4.98 9.77
N THR A 627 -6.29 -3.81 9.14
CA THR A 627 -5.12 -3.18 8.52
C THR A 627 -4.01 -2.88 9.54
N SER A 628 -4.37 -2.53 10.78
CA SER A 628 -3.40 -2.22 11.83
C SER A 628 -2.61 -3.44 12.28
N ALA A 629 -3.26 -4.59 12.44
CA ALA A 629 -2.57 -5.85 12.72
C ALA A 629 -1.70 -6.28 11.53
N ALA A 630 -2.23 -6.15 10.31
CA ALA A 630 -1.48 -6.49 9.09
C ALA A 630 -0.17 -5.68 8.99
N MET A 631 -0.22 -4.37 9.24
CA MET A 631 0.96 -3.49 9.20
C MET A 631 2.02 -3.90 10.21
N ARG A 632 1.63 -4.22 11.46
CA ARG A 632 2.58 -4.69 12.48
C ARG A 632 3.27 -5.99 12.07
N ASP A 633 2.51 -6.92 11.51
CA ASP A 633 3.02 -8.21 11.07
C ASP A 633 3.92 -8.07 9.83
N PHE A 634 3.56 -7.24 8.85
CA PHE A 634 4.42 -6.97 7.69
C PHE A 634 5.71 -6.25 8.07
N SER A 635 5.66 -5.29 9.01
CA SER A 635 6.86 -4.66 9.56
C SER A 635 7.80 -5.71 10.15
N LYS A 636 7.28 -6.62 10.99
CA LYS A 636 8.08 -7.67 11.60
C LYS A 636 8.62 -8.69 10.60
N ALA A 637 7.81 -9.09 9.63
CA ALA A 637 8.25 -9.99 8.55
C ALA A 637 9.36 -9.36 7.71
N GLY A 638 9.24 -8.06 7.36
CA GLY A 638 10.26 -7.30 6.65
C GLY A 638 11.57 -7.17 7.45
N GLU A 639 11.48 -6.87 8.75
CA GLU A 639 12.63 -6.86 9.67
C GLU A 639 13.36 -8.20 9.68
N LEU A 640 12.63 -9.31 9.67
CA LEU A 640 13.17 -10.66 9.71
C LEU A 640 13.65 -11.17 8.33
N GLY A 641 13.52 -10.39 7.25
CA GLY A 641 14.11 -10.67 5.94
C GLY A 641 13.12 -10.95 4.80
N ILE A 642 11.82 -10.92 5.03
CA ILE A 642 10.82 -11.01 3.97
C ILE A 642 10.53 -9.60 3.43
N TYR A 643 11.45 -9.08 2.62
CA TYR A 643 11.44 -7.69 2.18
C TYR A 643 10.24 -7.28 1.32
N GLN A 644 9.57 -8.23 0.66
CA GLN A 644 8.29 -7.97 -0.03
C GLN A 644 7.19 -7.47 0.92
N ALA A 645 7.29 -7.73 2.22
CA ALA A 645 6.37 -7.25 3.24
C ALA A 645 6.30 -5.72 3.30
N TYR A 646 7.41 -5.00 3.04
CA TYR A 646 7.42 -3.54 3.01
C TYR A 646 6.55 -2.96 1.88
N ASN A 647 6.42 -3.66 0.75
CA ASN A 647 5.53 -3.24 -0.33
C ASN A 647 4.05 -3.36 0.06
N LEU A 648 3.69 -4.43 0.81
CA LEU A 648 2.34 -4.63 1.34
C LEU A 648 2.03 -3.61 2.45
N LEU A 649 2.99 -3.34 3.32
CA LEU A 649 2.87 -2.32 4.36
C LEU A 649 2.57 -0.96 3.75
N LYS A 650 3.29 -0.56 2.70
CA LYS A 650 3.03 0.67 1.97
C LYS A 650 1.61 0.71 1.35
N GLN A 651 1.12 -0.39 0.79
CA GLN A 651 -0.26 -0.47 0.28
C GLN A 651 -1.28 -0.27 1.40
N CYS A 652 -1.04 -0.85 2.59
CA CYS A 652 -1.89 -0.67 3.75
C CYS A 652 -1.97 0.81 4.16
N MET A 653 -0.85 1.52 4.18
CA MET A 653 -0.81 2.97 4.49
C MET A 653 -1.64 3.78 3.50
N GLN A 654 -1.49 3.54 2.20
CA GLN A 654 -2.26 4.23 1.15
C GLN A 654 -3.77 3.97 1.23
N THR A 655 -4.20 2.86 1.86
CA THR A 655 -5.63 2.54 2.03
C THR A 655 -6.23 3.30 3.22
N ILE A 656 -5.43 3.59 4.24
CA ILE A 656 -5.85 4.37 5.42
C ILE A 656 -5.96 5.86 5.09
N ASP A 657 -5.17 6.35 4.15
CA ASP A 657 -5.15 7.78 3.74
C ASP A 657 -6.21 8.12 2.67
N LYS A 658 -6.99 7.12 2.18
CA LYS A 658 -8.16 7.41 1.34
C LYS A 658 -9.35 7.70 2.25
N PRO A 659 -9.95 8.93 2.15
CA PRO A 659 -11.13 9.32 2.92
C PRO A 659 -12.34 8.46 2.60
#